data_5f52e95efb727240e67f97b8050abf2b
#
_entry.id   5f52e95efb727240e67f97b8050abf2b
#
_cell.length_a   1.000
_cell.length_b   1.000
_cell.length_c   1.000
_cell.angle_alpha   90.00
_cell.angle_beta   90.00
_cell.angle_gamma   90.00
#
_symmetry.space_group_name_H-M   'P 1'
#
loop_
_entity.id
_entity.type
_entity.pdbx_description
1 polymer ?
#
loop_
_entity_poly.entity_id
_entity_poly.type
_entity_poly.pdbx_seq_one_letter_code
_entity_poly.pdbx_strand_id
1 'polypeptide(L)'
;MNRPQPRTPQPNKTIALATAALFLGATAATLQAAVSLVPERIASEVADRQDFQLPDRVNLSGWVGCRVAVNESNRLAKLDPERLLEGYRKRPGRQSWDGEHVGKWLHAATLAWVNTGDPALRQKLDVVAAELVKCQLADGYLGTYLDKDRWTEWDVWAHKYNLIGLITYMRFTGNMDPLPACRRMGDLLCATFGDAPGKRDIIGAGHHVGLAPTSVLEPMVLLYRLTGEQRYLEFCDYILRAWEQPNGPKVISTLLSVKRVDKVGNGKAYEMLSCLNGVLEYYRTLGDHRLLEACLNAWQDIVDNRLYLTGASSYGELFHDDFDLPNVGNVGETCVTVTWLQFNAQLLRLTGEARFADQLERVILNQLMGAQKPDGSAWGYYVEMEGRKPYSSNLDGHCCLSSGPRGIALIPTFAVTTDPDGVVLNLYDAAVARLSLHDRTPVAVDIEGAFPFEGRLRIRVDSASRKPFMVKLRKPAWCPSTLVRLNGTVLRDPPEINGYLAITRSWHRHELIELEFTLQPRLIVGDHLQEGKIALLYGPLVLAADEALLGFTNINFTTVGVEEKQLPSLDFTPEPAPSQLHLWPEELVFRINGIVRRSTGPLLAGARLPVRLIAFADAGASGTEYKIWLPIGLITTPNLFFEAVESRSRRGNLYASITDGNPATAVCTYDGKTADEDWFAVAVAEPVTITRVIFAHGITLHDGGWFDTSAGKPKIEAKSAADAQWETLGELQDYPATTATDPGRLKDGEAFTFKLPNAAKIVALRVVGKPACGDNPQQAFSSCAELQAFKDK
;
A
#
# COMPACT_ATOMS: atom_id res chain seq x y z
N MET A 1 56.36 -47.64 -12.36
CA MET A 1 55.36 -47.50 -11.29
C MET A 1 54.69 -46.15 -11.46
N ASN A 2 53.59 -46.12 -12.20
CA ASN A 2 52.86 -44.94 -12.54
C ASN A 2 51.73 -44.71 -11.52
N ARG A 3 51.72 -43.55 -10.88
CA ARG A 3 50.58 -43.10 -10.07
C ARG A 3 49.53 -42.44 -10.97
N PRO A 4 48.23 -42.72 -10.81
CA PRO A 4 47.19 -42.03 -11.59
C PRO A 4 46.84 -40.66 -11.00
N GLN A 5 46.63 -39.68 -11.86
CA GLN A 5 46.10 -38.36 -11.52
C GLN A 5 44.59 -38.40 -11.19
N PRO A 6 44.09 -37.53 -10.30
CA PRO A 6 42.65 -37.46 -9.99
C PRO A 6 41.85 -36.78 -11.11
N ARG A 7 40.76 -37.41 -11.51
CA ARG A 7 39.75 -36.87 -12.44
C ARG A 7 38.90 -35.81 -11.73
N THR A 8 38.80 -34.66 -12.35
CA THR A 8 37.83 -33.62 -12.03
C THR A 8 36.39 -34.09 -12.33
N PRO A 9 35.41 -33.85 -11.46
CA PRO A 9 34.03 -34.20 -11.76
C PRO A 9 33.41 -33.18 -12.71
N GLN A 10 32.82 -33.67 -13.81
CA GLN A 10 31.96 -32.88 -14.71
C GLN A 10 30.63 -32.60 -13.98
N PRO A 11 30.00 -31.42 -14.20
CA PRO A 11 28.67 -31.13 -13.63
C PRO A 11 27.60 -31.98 -14.33
N ASN A 12 26.80 -32.64 -13.56
CA ASN A 12 25.62 -33.42 -13.97
C ASN A 12 24.56 -32.52 -14.65
N LYS A 13 24.36 -32.73 -15.93
CA LYS A 13 23.29 -32.11 -16.78
C LYS A 13 21.88 -32.67 -16.51
N THR A 14 21.59 -33.25 -15.37
CA THR A 14 20.33 -34.00 -15.15
C THR A 14 19.35 -33.33 -14.18
N ILE A 15 19.62 -32.11 -13.70
CA ILE A 15 18.71 -31.43 -12.78
C ILE A 15 17.91 -30.29 -13.46
N ALA A 16 18.31 -29.84 -14.64
CA ALA A 16 17.63 -28.75 -15.36
C ALA A 16 16.40 -29.17 -16.19
N LEU A 17 16.07 -30.47 -16.24
CA LEU A 17 14.94 -31.01 -17.05
C LEU A 17 13.74 -31.49 -16.18
N ALA A 18 13.84 -31.47 -14.87
CA ALA A 18 12.77 -31.96 -13.99
C ALA A 18 11.74 -30.88 -13.62
N THR A 19 12.04 -29.61 -13.77
CA THR A 19 11.11 -28.52 -13.45
C THR A 19 10.23 -28.06 -14.63
N ALA A 20 10.67 -28.32 -15.85
CA ALA A 20 9.87 -28.02 -17.07
C ALA A 20 8.89 -29.14 -17.45
N ALA A 21 9.01 -30.34 -16.88
CA ALA A 21 8.16 -31.49 -17.22
C ALA A 21 6.92 -31.65 -16.30
N LEU A 22 6.73 -30.82 -15.28
CA LEU A 22 5.56 -30.87 -14.38
C LEU A 22 4.39 -29.99 -14.86
N PHE A 23 4.55 -29.22 -15.94
CA PHE A 23 3.46 -28.42 -16.52
C PHE A 23 2.83 -28.99 -17.80
N LEU A 24 3.25 -30.16 -18.27
CA LEU A 24 2.74 -30.78 -19.49
C LEU A 24 1.89 -32.04 -19.26
N GLY A 25 1.38 -32.24 -18.04
CA GLY A 25 0.69 -33.46 -17.65
C GLY A 25 -0.70 -33.29 -17.03
N ALA A 26 -1.50 -32.31 -17.44
CA ALA A 26 -2.89 -32.20 -16.97
C ALA A 26 -3.84 -31.74 -18.09
N THR A 27 -3.98 -32.56 -19.13
CA THR A 27 -5.11 -32.44 -20.07
C THR A 27 -6.17 -33.48 -19.73
N ALA A 28 -6.83 -33.28 -18.63
CA ALA A 28 -8.23 -33.64 -18.40
C ALA A 28 -8.86 -32.42 -17.72
N ALA A 29 -9.04 -31.35 -18.51
CA ALA A 29 -9.95 -30.30 -18.10
C ALA A 29 -11.33 -30.92 -18.02
N THR A 30 -11.73 -31.33 -16.82
CA THR A 30 -13.14 -31.35 -16.47
C THR A 30 -13.66 -29.98 -16.83
N LEU A 31 -14.57 -29.88 -17.80
CA LEU A 31 -15.32 -28.67 -18.07
C LEU A 31 -15.97 -28.25 -16.76
N GLN A 32 -15.28 -27.40 -16.01
CA GLN A 32 -15.83 -26.74 -14.83
C GLN A 32 -16.97 -25.88 -15.38
N ALA A 33 -18.18 -26.10 -14.88
CA ALA A 33 -19.32 -25.30 -15.29
C ALA A 33 -18.92 -23.83 -15.05
N ALA A 34 -18.96 -23.00 -16.11
CA ALA A 34 -18.60 -21.59 -16.02
C ALA A 34 -19.40 -20.96 -14.89
N VAL A 35 -18.71 -20.25 -13.99
CA VAL A 35 -19.37 -19.52 -12.90
C VAL A 35 -20.34 -18.53 -13.53
N SER A 36 -21.59 -18.55 -13.07
CA SER A 36 -22.61 -17.59 -13.48
C SER A 36 -22.94 -16.71 -12.28
N LEU A 37 -22.75 -15.41 -12.44
CA LEU A 37 -23.14 -14.46 -11.38
C LEU A 37 -24.65 -14.53 -11.13
N VAL A 38 -25.06 -14.57 -9.85
CA VAL A 38 -26.45 -14.30 -9.48
C VAL A 38 -26.78 -12.88 -9.93
N PRO A 39 -27.80 -12.70 -10.80
CA PRO A 39 -28.14 -11.39 -11.33
C PRO A 39 -28.66 -10.47 -10.24
N GLU A 40 -28.38 -9.19 -10.40
CA GLU A 40 -29.00 -8.14 -9.59
C GLU A 40 -30.47 -8.00 -9.98
N ARG A 41 -31.33 -7.77 -8.99
CA ARG A 41 -32.76 -7.57 -9.22
C ARG A 41 -33.05 -6.20 -9.78
N ILE A 42 -32.27 -5.20 -9.36
CA ILE A 42 -32.34 -3.82 -9.85
C ILE A 42 -31.15 -3.59 -10.77
N ALA A 43 -31.44 -3.26 -12.02
CA ALA A 43 -30.43 -2.86 -13.00
C ALA A 43 -29.81 -1.51 -12.62
N SER A 44 -28.57 -1.32 -13.05
CA SER A 44 -27.92 0.00 -12.96
C SER A 44 -28.56 0.99 -13.92
N GLU A 45 -28.81 2.21 -13.47
CA GLU A 45 -29.26 3.33 -14.34
C GLU A 45 -28.12 3.77 -15.26
N VAL A 46 -26.90 3.81 -14.72
CA VAL A 46 -25.70 4.14 -15.50
C VAL A 46 -25.07 2.85 -16.03
N ALA A 47 -24.92 2.78 -17.35
CA ALA A 47 -24.23 1.68 -18.01
C ALA A 47 -22.72 1.75 -17.75
N ASP A 48 -22.10 0.61 -17.47
CA ASP A 48 -20.65 0.49 -17.40
C ASP A 48 -20.04 0.77 -18.78
N ARG A 49 -18.91 1.47 -18.82
CA ARG A 49 -18.12 1.72 -20.03
C ARG A 49 -17.12 0.61 -20.32
N GLN A 50 -16.75 -0.13 -19.28
CA GLN A 50 -16.00 -1.38 -19.40
C GLN A 50 -16.66 -2.43 -18.51
N ASP A 51 -16.91 -3.61 -19.06
CA ASP A 51 -17.46 -4.74 -18.32
C ASP A 51 -16.33 -5.54 -17.69
N PHE A 52 -16.26 -5.48 -16.38
CA PHE A 52 -15.30 -6.28 -15.63
C PHE A 52 -15.62 -7.77 -15.77
N GLN A 53 -14.60 -8.57 -15.89
CA GLN A 53 -14.74 -10.00 -16.15
C GLN A 53 -14.81 -10.81 -14.85
N LEU A 54 -15.40 -11.98 -14.93
CA LEU A 54 -15.26 -12.98 -13.88
C LEU A 54 -13.78 -13.42 -13.80
N PRO A 55 -13.21 -13.62 -12.62
CA PRO A 55 -11.81 -14.01 -12.50
C PRO A 55 -11.39 -15.26 -13.26
N ASP A 56 -12.31 -16.23 -13.47
CA ASP A 56 -12.06 -17.44 -14.25
C ASP A 56 -11.89 -17.21 -15.76
N ARG A 57 -12.27 -16.02 -16.23
CA ARG A 57 -12.15 -15.65 -17.64
C ARG A 57 -10.80 -15.02 -18.00
N VAL A 58 -10.05 -14.55 -17.01
CA VAL A 58 -8.76 -13.87 -17.20
C VAL A 58 -7.74 -14.49 -16.27
N ASN A 59 -6.97 -15.45 -16.79
CA ASN A 59 -5.92 -16.13 -16.04
C ASN A 59 -4.58 -15.43 -16.30
N LEU A 60 -4.07 -14.74 -15.29
CA LEU A 60 -2.76 -14.08 -15.29
C LEU A 60 -1.67 -15.08 -14.94
N SER A 61 -0.55 -15.08 -15.68
CA SER A 61 0.54 -16.03 -15.51
C SER A 61 1.93 -15.39 -15.51
N GLY A 62 2.02 -14.09 -15.68
CA GLY A 62 3.24 -13.31 -15.57
C GLY A 62 3.61 -12.97 -14.13
N TRP A 63 4.34 -11.90 -13.95
CA TRP A 63 4.81 -11.45 -12.62
C TRP A 63 3.64 -11.14 -11.66
N VAL A 64 2.62 -10.45 -12.16
CA VAL A 64 1.38 -10.19 -11.40
C VAL A 64 0.63 -11.50 -11.13
N GLY A 65 0.55 -12.37 -12.13
CA GLY A 65 -0.09 -13.69 -12.01
C GLY A 65 0.53 -14.55 -10.90
N CYS A 66 1.87 -14.53 -10.75
CA CYS A 66 2.55 -15.19 -9.64
C CYS A 66 2.10 -14.65 -8.28
N ARG A 67 1.93 -13.32 -8.15
CA ARG A 67 1.45 -12.69 -6.91
C ARG A 67 0.00 -13.05 -6.60
N VAL A 68 -0.84 -13.19 -7.63
CA VAL A 68 -2.22 -13.68 -7.49
C VAL A 68 -2.23 -15.13 -7.00
N ALA A 69 -1.41 -16.00 -7.58
CA ALA A 69 -1.34 -17.42 -7.20
C ALA A 69 -0.87 -17.63 -5.75
N VAL A 70 0.20 -16.94 -5.33
CA VAL A 70 0.71 -17.06 -3.94
C VAL A 70 -0.22 -16.41 -2.92
N ASN A 71 -1.01 -15.41 -3.30
CA ASN A 71 -2.06 -14.83 -2.44
C ASN A 71 -3.10 -15.88 -2.07
N GLU A 72 -3.54 -16.69 -3.02
CA GLU A 72 -4.46 -17.79 -2.75
C GLU A 72 -3.80 -18.88 -1.93
N SER A 73 -2.70 -19.47 -2.45
CA SER A 73 -2.09 -20.69 -1.91
C SER A 73 -1.44 -20.49 -0.54
N ASN A 74 -0.80 -19.34 -0.31
CA ASN A 74 0.01 -19.08 0.88
C ASN A 74 -0.64 -18.13 1.89
N ARG A 75 -1.73 -17.45 1.51
CA ARG A 75 -2.49 -16.59 2.44
C ARG A 75 -3.93 -17.06 2.63
N LEU A 76 -4.78 -16.99 1.60
CA LEU A 76 -6.22 -17.24 1.74
C LEU A 76 -6.53 -18.68 2.12
N ALA A 77 -5.88 -19.65 1.48
CA ALA A 77 -6.04 -21.07 1.79
C ALA A 77 -5.44 -21.47 3.14
N LYS A 78 -4.44 -20.74 3.65
CA LYS A 78 -3.75 -21.06 4.93
C LYS A 78 -4.42 -20.46 6.16
N LEU A 79 -5.23 -19.40 6.00
CA LEU A 79 -5.83 -18.70 7.13
C LEU A 79 -6.78 -19.62 7.89
N ASP A 80 -6.68 -19.65 9.22
CA ASP A 80 -7.52 -20.45 10.10
C ASP A 80 -8.94 -19.86 10.18
N PRO A 81 -10.00 -20.59 9.82
CA PRO A 81 -11.39 -20.16 9.98
C PRO A 81 -11.76 -19.78 11.43
N GLU A 82 -11.20 -20.47 12.42
CA GLU A 82 -11.50 -20.18 13.83
C GLU A 82 -11.02 -18.77 14.21
N ARG A 83 -9.85 -18.36 13.72
CA ARG A 83 -9.35 -16.98 13.96
C ARG A 83 -10.29 -15.91 13.38
N LEU A 84 -10.99 -16.22 12.28
CA LEU A 84 -11.97 -15.30 11.66
C LEU A 84 -13.29 -15.23 12.44
N LEU A 85 -13.69 -16.30 13.12
CA LEU A 85 -15.02 -16.48 13.72
C LEU A 85 -15.04 -16.32 15.24
N GLU A 86 -13.88 -16.37 15.89
CA GLU A 86 -13.78 -16.39 17.35
C GLU A 86 -14.50 -15.20 18.00
N GLY A 87 -14.29 -13.97 17.51
CA GLY A 87 -14.92 -12.77 18.05
C GLY A 87 -16.43 -12.71 17.89
N TYR A 88 -17.00 -13.47 16.94
CA TYR A 88 -18.45 -13.62 16.75
C TYR A 88 -19.06 -14.66 17.68
N ARG A 89 -18.30 -15.73 17.96
CA ARG A 89 -18.74 -16.83 18.84
C ARG A 89 -18.62 -16.45 20.32
N LYS A 90 -17.54 -15.71 20.65
CA LYS A 90 -17.23 -15.28 22.02
C LYS A 90 -17.02 -13.76 22.03
N ARG A 91 -18.12 -13.01 22.13
CA ARG A 91 -18.05 -11.55 22.24
C ARG A 91 -17.50 -11.12 23.60
N PRO A 92 -16.73 -10.01 23.69
CA PRO A 92 -16.30 -9.19 22.57
C PRO A 92 -15.17 -9.82 21.76
N GLY A 93 -14.91 -9.29 20.55
CA GLY A 93 -13.71 -9.60 19.77
C GLY A 93 -12.43 -9.21 20.52
N ARG A 94 -11.27 -9.67 20.04
CA ARG A 94 -9.95 -9.37 20.65
C ARG A 94 -9.59 -7.89 20.55
N GLN A 95 -10.10 -7.22 19.55
CA GLN A 95 -9.91 -5.78 19.28
C GLN A 95 -11.17 -5.21 18.63
N SER A 96 -11.34 -3.90 18.69
CA SER A 96 -12.58 -3.25 18.25
C SER A 96 -12.91 -3.45 16.76
N TRP A 97 -11.91 -3.63 15.88
CA TRP A 97 -12.12 -3.90 14.44
C TRP A 97 -12.03 -5.39 14.05
N ASP A 98 -11.96 -6.31 14.99
CA ASP A 98 -11.79 -7.76 14.74
C ASP A 98 -12.86 -8.32 13.79
N GLY A 99 -14.08 -7.79 13.86
CA GLY A 99 -15.21 -8.17 13.03
C GLY A 99 -15.08 -7.91 11.52
N GLU A 100 -14.11 -7.10 11.08
CA GLU A 100 -13.94 -6.84 9.64
C GLU A 100 -13.25 -7.99 8.88
N HIS A 101 -12.45 -8.80 9.58
CA HIS A 101 -11.55 -9.76 8.93
C HIS A 101 -12.29 -10.85 8.17
N VAL A 102 -13.38 -11.38 8.71
CA VAL A 102 -14.12 -12.47 8.07
C VAL A 102 -14.77 -12.01 6.77
N GLY A 103 -15.37 -10.82 6.75
CA GLY A 103 -15.99 -10.27 5.55
C GLY A 103 -14.96 -9.95 4.46
N LYS A 104 -13.82 -9.39 4.84
CA LYS A 104 -12.69 -9.15 3.93
C LYS A 104 -12.14 -10.46 3.35
N TRP A 105 -12.00 -11.49 4.20
CA TRP A 105 -11.54 -12.80 3.75
C TRP A 105 -12.55 -13.46 2.79
N LEU A 106 -13.85 -13.44 3.11
CA LEU A 106 -14.90 -13.97 2.23
C LEU A 106 -14.87 -13.30 0.85
N HIS A 107 -14.69 -11.97 0.80
CA HIS A 107 -14.56 -11.24 -0.45
C HIS A 107 -13.34 -11.73 -1.26
N ALA A 108 -12.14 -11.70 -0.66
CA ALA A 108 -10.90 -12.09 -1.33
C ALA A 108 -10.88 -13.56 -1.76
N ALA A 109 -11.28 -14.46 -0.85
CA ALA A 109 -11.26 -15.89 -1.08
C ALA A 109 -12.30 -16.33 -2.11
N THR A 110 -13.46 -15.66 -2.19
CA THR A 110 -14.45 -15.91 -3.25
C THR A 110 -13.88 -15.60 -4.62
N LEU A 111 -13.27 -14.43 -4.79
CA LEU A 111 -12.66 -14.05 -6.08
C LEU A 111 -11.49 -14.98 -6.45
N ALA A 112 -10.65 -15.35 -5.49
CA ALA A 112 -9.55 -16.29 -5.70
C ALA A 112 -10.07 -17.67 -6.10
N TRP A 113 -11.10 -18.17 -5.41
CA TRP A 113 -11.75 -19.44 -5.79
C TRP A 113 -12.36 -19.39 -7.20
N VAL A 114 -13.01 -18.29 -7.57
CA VAL A 114 -13.54 -18.14 -8.95
C VAL A 114 -12.38 -18.21 -9.97
N ASN A 115 -11.23 -17.63 -9.66
CA ASN A 115 -10.06 -17.64 -10.54
C ASN A 115 -9.49 -19.04 -10.77
N THR A 116 -9.44 -19.87 -9.72
CA THR A 116 -8.73 -21.16 -9.77
C THR A 116 -9.67 -22.38 -9.79
N GLY A 117 -10.86 -22.24 -9.22
CA GLY A 117 -11.80 -23.35 -9.02
C GLY A 117 -11.38 -24.32 -7.91
N ASP A 118 -10.43 -23.96 -7.02
CA ASP A 118 -9.94 -24.85 -5.97
C ASP A 118 -11.08 -25.38 -5.08
N PRO A 119 -11.36 -26.71 -5.08
CA PRO A 119 -12.44 -27.29 -4.30
C PRO A 119 -12.22 -27.19 -2.78
N ALA A 120 -10.97 -27.16 -2.32
CA ALA A 120 -10.66 -27.05 -0.90
C ALA A 120 -10.94 -25.61 -0.41
N LEU A 121 -10.59 -24.59 -1.20
CA LEU A 121 -10.95 -23.20 -0.90
C LEU A 121 -12.47 -23.01 -0.96
N ARG A 122 -13.16 -23.62 -1.92
CA ARG A 122 -14.63 -23.59 -1.99
C ARG A 122 -15.26 -24.18 -0.73
N GLN A 123 -14.83 -25.34 -0.28
CA GLN A 123 -15.33 -25.95 0.94
C GLN A 123 -15.11 -25.04 2.15
N LYS A 124 -13.92 -24.42 2.25
CA LYS A 124 -13.62 -23.49 3.33
C LYS A 124 -14.53 -22.27 3.28
N LEU A 125 -14.79 -21.69 2.10
CA LEU A 125 -15.75 -20.60 1.90
C LEU A 125 -17.15 -20.96 2.40
N ASP A 126 -17.66 -22.11 1.98
CA ASP A 126 -18.99 -22.58 2.37
C ASP A 126 -19.12 -22.73 3.89
N VAL A 127 -18.09 -23.30 4.54
CA VAL A 127 -18.04 -23.45 6.01
C VAL A 127 -18.01 -22.09 6.71
N VAL A 128 -17.11 -21.17 6.29
CA VAL A 128 -16.98 -19.87 6.94
C VAL A 128 -18.24 -19.03 6.78
N ALA A 129 -18.85 -19.01 5.59
CA ALA A 129 -20.09 -18.27 5.36
C ALA A 129 -21.25 -18.82 6.22
N ALA A 130 -21.41 -20.13 6.26
CA ALA A 130 -22.46 -20.78 7.06
C ALA A 130 -22.25 -20.55 8.58
N GLU A 131 -21.01 -20.69 9.06
CA GLU A 131 -20.69 -20.48 10.49
C GLU A 131 -20.83 -19.01 10.90
N LEU A 132 -20.44 -18.06 10.03
CA LEU A 132 -20.68 -16.64 10.28
C LEU A 132 -22.17 -16.34 10.44
N VAL A 133 -23.02 -16.86 9.53
CA VAL A 133 -24.47 -16.67 9.58
C VAL A 133 -25.08 -17.25 10.86
N LYS A 134 -24.59 -18.38 11.36
CA LYS A 134 -25.04 -18.97 12.63
C LYS A 134 -24.73 -18.10 13.85
N CYS A 135 -23.73 -17.20 13.75
CA CYS A 135 -23.40 -16.27 14.83
C CYS A 135 -24.34 -15.06 14.91
N GLN A 136 -25.26 -14.90 13.96
CA GLN A 136 -26.21 -13.79 13.96
C GLN A 136 -27.20 -13.91 15.12
N LEU A 137 -27.38 -12.80 15.84
CA LEU A 137 -28.37 -12.74 16.94
C LEU A 137 -29.80 -12.60 16.40
N ALA A 138 -30.77 -12.84 17.28
CA ALA A 138 -32.20 -12.88 16.91
C ALA A 138 -32.70 -11.51 16.38
N ASP A 139 -32.12 -10.41 16.83
CA ASP A 139 -32.43 -9.05 16.38
C ASP A 139 -31.76 -8.67 15.03
N GLY A 140 -30.97 -9.58 14.46
CA GLY A 140 -30.26 -9.36 13.19
C GLY A 140 -28.80 -8.88 13.34
N TYR A 141 -28.33 -8.65 14.55
CA TYR A 141 -26.98 -8.20 14.83
C TYR A 141 -25.94 -9.27 14.44
N LEU A 142 -24.94 -8.87 13.67
CA LEU A 142 -23.82 -9.74 13.26
C LEU A 142 -22.49 -8.96 13.40
N GLY A 143 -22.12 -8.67 14.62
CA GLY A 143 -20.90 -7.96 15.03
C GLY A 143 -20.20 -8.68 16.17
N THR A 144 -19.09 -8.11 16.62
CA THR A 144 -18.20 -8.65 17.67
C THR A 144 -18.28 -7.91 18.98
N TYR A 145 -19.24 -7.00 19.16
CA TYR A 145 -19.41 -6.15 20.35
C TYR A 145 -20.40 -6.73 21.33
N LEU A 146 -20.24 -6.39 22.60
CA LEU A 146 -21.28 -6.64 23.61
C LEU A 146 -22.46 -5.68 23.39
N ASP A 147 -23.66 -6.04 23.83
CA ASP A 147 -24.88 -5.25 23.61
C ASP A 147 -24.77 -3.79 24.10
N LYS A 148 -24.08 -3.57 25.23
CA LYS A 148 -23.87 -2.23 25.80
C LYS A 148 -22.92 -1.35 24.98
N ASP A 149 -22.04 -1.97 24.18
CA ASP A 149 -20.99 -1.29 23.41
C ASP A 149 -21.34 -1.20 21.91
N ARG A 150 -22.50 -1.72 21.49
CA ARG A 150 -22.95 -1.65 20.09
C ARG A 150 -23.07 -0.22 19.60
N TRP A 151 -22.85 -0.07 18.31
CA TRP A 151 -22.96 1.19 17.57
C TRP A 151 -21.96 2.23 18.02
N THR A 152 -20.76 1.78 18.35
CA THR A 152 -19.58 2.60 18.67
C THR A 152 -18.39 2.16 17.84
N GLU A 153 -17.31 2.94 17.82
CA GLU A 153 -16.01 2.63 17.22
C GLU A 153 -16.11 2.02 15.82
N TRP A 154 -15.85 0.71 15.68
CA TRP A 154 -15.80 -0.04 14.42
C TRP A 154 -16.98 -1.00 14.23
N ASP A 155 -18.03 -0.92 15.01
CA ASP A 155 -19.12 -1.90 14.98
C ASP A 155 -19.91 -1.86 13.64
N VAL A 156 -20.33 -0.68 13.17
CA VAL A 156 -20.99 -0.54 11.86
C VAL A 156 -20.04 -0.90 10.72
N TRP A 157 -18.75 -0.61 10.88
CA TRP A 157 -17.69 -0.99 9.96
C TRP A 157 -17.57 -2.52 9.82
N ALA A 158 -17.69 -3.29 10.89
CA ALA A 158 -17.73 -4.74 10.85
C ALA A 158 -18.95 -5.24 10.05
N HIS A 159 -20.15 -4.66 10.25
CA HIS A 159 -21.33 -4.96 9.46
C HIS A 159 -21.15 -4.67 7.97
N LYS A 160 -20.45 -3.56 7.62
CA LYS A 160 -20.08 -3.26 6.23
C LYS A 160 -19.36 -4.43 5.59
N TYR A 161 -18.28 -4.92 6.22
CA TYR A 161 -17.47 -5.97 5.62
C TYR A 161 -18.18 -7.33 5.59
N ASN A 162 -19.01 -7.64 6.60
CA ASN A 162 -19.84 -8.84 6.57
C ASN A 162 -20.80 -8.84 5.39
N LEU A 163 -21.46 -7.72 5.14
CA LEU A 163 -22.34 -7.56 3.97
C LEU A 163 -21.56 -7.69 2.65
N ILE A 164 -20.41 -7.00 2.49
CA ILE A 164 -19.57 -7.12 1.29
C ILE A 164 -19.17 -8.58 1.06
N GLY A 165 -18.65 -9.25 2.09
CA GLY A 165 -18.18 -10.62 1.98
C GLY A 165 -19.30 -11.62 1.65
N LEU A 166 -20.42 -11.54 2.35
CA LEU A 166 -21.57 -12.45 2.11
C LEU A 166 -22.25 -12.18 0.78
N ILE A 167 -22.42 -10.92 0.37
CA ILE A 167 -22.99 -10.57 -0.95
C ILE A 167 -22.09 -11.08 -2.07
N THR A 168 -20.76 -10.88 -1.96
CA THR A 168 -19.80 -11.42 -2.94
C THR A 168 -19.89 -12.94 -3.00
N TYR A 169 -19.87 -13.61 -1.85
CA TYR A 169 -20.02 -15.06 -1.77
C TYR A 169 -21.29 -15.54 -2.47
N MET A 170 -22.45 -14.98 -2.13
CA MET A 170 -23.73 -15.35 -2.76
C MET A 170 -23.70 -15.15 -4.27
N ARG A 171 -23.23 -13.99 -4.72
CA ARG A 171 -23.27 -13.64 -6.15
C ARG A 171 -22.42 -14.56 -7.00
N PHE A 172 -21.24 -14.96 -6.52
CA PHE A 172 -20.31 -15.76 -7.30
C PHE A 172 -20.49 -17.27 -7.10
N THR A 173 -20.97 -17.72 -5.95
CA THR A 173 -21.18 -19.15 -5.68
C THR A 173 -22.57 -19.65 -6.05
N GLY A 174 -23.54 -18.73 -6.18
CA GLY A 174 -24.95 -19.09 -6.36
C GLY A 174 -25.65 -19.54 -5.08
N ASN A 175 -24.94 -19.69 -3.96
CA ASN A 175 -25.54 -20.09 -2.68
C ASN A 175 -26.17 -18.87 -2.00
N MET A 176 -27.49 -18.82 -2.00
CA MET A 176 -28.30 -17.72 -1.45
C MET A 176 -28.69 -17.92 0.03
N ASP A 177 -28.23 -18.97 0.70
CA ASP A 177 -28.54 -19.21 2.11
C ASP A 177 -28.20 -18.04 3.05
N PRO A 178 -27.13 -17.24 2.82
CA PRO A 178 -26.83 -16.06 3.63
C PRO A 178 -27.78 -14.86 3.41
N LEU A 179 -28.60 -14.83 2.35
CA LEU A 179 -29.44 -13.67 2.04
C LEU A 179 -30.37 -13.25 3.18
N PRO A 180 -31.07 -14.17 3.87
CA PRO A 180 -31.91 -13.82 5.02
C PRO A 180 -31.11 -13.11 6.15
N ALA A 181 -29.85 -13.52 6.35
CA ALA A 181 -28.99 -12.88 7.34
C ALA A 181 -28.54 -11.47 6.90
N CYS A 182 -28.20 -11.29 5.62
CA CYS A 182 -27.89 -9.97 5.07
C CYS A 182 -29.10 -9.02 5.17
N ARG A 183 -30.31 -9.52 4.89
CA ARG A 183 -31.55 -8.73 5.07
C ARG A 183 -31.74 -8.31 6.52
N ARG A 184 -31.62 -9.23 7.49
CA ARG A 184 -31.75 -8.88 8.91
C ARG A 184 -30.69 -7.88 9.37
N MET A 185 -29.44 -7.94 8.86
CA MET A 185 -28.44 -6.90 9.12
C MET A 185 -28.87 -5.54 8.55
N GLY A 186 -29.27 -5.49 7.29
CA GLY A 186 -29.75 -4.28 6.64
C GLY A 186 -30.97 -3.71 7.35
N ASP A 187 -31.94 -4.55 7.73
CA ASP A 187 -33.15 -4.16 8.48
C ASP A 187 -32.79 -3.56 9.84
N LEU A 188 -31.85 -4.17 10.55
CA LEU A 188 -31.37 -3.67 11.83
C LEU A 188 -30.69 -2.31 11.70
N LEU A 189 -29.85 -2.11 10.69
CA LEU A 189 -29.23 -0.83 10.40
C LEU A 189 -30.29 0.25 10.08
N CYS A 190 -31.25 -0.08 9.21
CA CYS A 190 -32.36 0.81 8.86
C CYS A 190 -33.27 1.13 10.07
N ALA A 191 -33.48 0.18 10.96
CA ALA A 191 -34.26 0.39 12.18
C ALA A 191 -33.51 1.26 13.21
N THR A 192 -32.20 1.09 13.31
CA THR A 192 -31.34 1.76 14.31
C THR A 192 -31.05 3.22 13.96
N PHE A 193 -30.70 3.49 12.67
CA PHE A 193 -30.21 4.78 12.24
C PHE A 193 -31.21 5.50 11.31
N GLY A 194 -31.24 6.83 11.39
CA GLY A 194 -32.08 7.67 10.54
C GLY A 194 -32.43 9.01 11.13
N ASP A 195 -33.19 9.82 10.38
CA ASP A 195 -33.65 11.15 10.78
C ASP A 195 -34.91 11.13 11.67
N ALA A 196 -35.62 9.99 11.75
CA ALA A 196 -36.88 9.89 12.49
C ALA A 196 -36.67 9.90 14.02
N PRO A 197 -37.63 10.44 14.81
CA PRO A 197 -37.55 10.42 16.26
C PRO A 197 -37.32 9.00 16.82
N GLY A 198 -36.37 8.87 17.73
CA GLY A 198 -35.99 7.61 18.37
C GLY A 198 -34.92 6.80 17.64
N LYS A 199 -34.55 7.18 16.42
CA LYS A 199 -33.38 6.63 15.74
C LYS A 199 -32.08 7.31 16.17
N ARG A 200 -30.97 6.60 16.00
CA ARG A 200 -29.63 7.13 16.27
C ARG A 200 -29.10 7.87 15.05
N ASP A 201 -28.25 8.87 15.29
CA ASP A 201 -27.42 9.47 14.26
C ASP A 201 -26.24 8.53 13.94
N ILE A 202 -26.09 8.16 12.65
CA ILE A 202 -25.00 7.28 12.19
C ILE A 202 -23.63 7.98 12.29
N ILE A 203 -23.56 9.31 12.20
CA ILE A 203 -22.30 10.06 12.30
C ILE A 203 -21.62 9.79 13.64
N GLY A 204 -22.39 9.76 14.72
CA GLY A 204 -21.89 9.47 16.06
C GLY A 204 -21.68 7.99 16.38
N ALA A 205 -21.91 7.08 15.42
CA ALA A 205 -21.84 5.64 15.65
C ALA A 205 -20.45 5.02 15.37
N GLY A 206 -19.40 5.84 15.25
CA GLY A 206 -18.06 5.37 15.05
C GLY A 206 -17.04 6.48 14.79
N HIS A 207 -15.84 6.08 14.42
CA HIS A 207 -14.68 6.96 14.29
C HIS A 207 -14.69 7.88 13.05
N HIS A 208 -13.75 8.83 13.04
CA HIS A 208 -13.37 9.68 11.91
C HIS A 208 -14.51 10.58 11.40
N VAL A 209 -15.15 11.30 12.33
CA VAL A 209 -16.24 12.23 12.00
C VAL A 209 -17.34 11.50 11.22
N GLY A 210 -17.61 10.24 11.57
CA GLY A 210 -18.63 9.42 10.93
C GLY A 210 -18.23 8.76 9.60
N LEU A 211 -17.02 8.96 9.08
CA LEU A 211 -16.57 8.28 7.84
C LEU A 211 -16.55 6.76 7.99
N ALA A 212 -16.13 6.25 9.15
CA ALA A 212 -16.09 4.80 9.38
C ALA A 212 -17.49 4.15 9.31
N PRO A 213 -18.48 4.56 10.12
CA PRO A 213 -19.80 3.92 10.10
C PRO A 213 -20.57 4.19 8.80
N THR A 214 -20.43 5.36 8.18
CA THR A 214 -21.17 5.69 6.95
C THR A 214 -20.63 5.02 5.70
N SER A 215 -19.42 4.43 5.75
CA SER A 215 -18.90 3.61 4.65
C SER A 215 -19.70 2.33 4.38
N VAL A 216 -20.68 2.00 5.25
CA VAL A 216 -21.68 0.94 4.99
C VAL A 216 -22.58 1.27 3.78
N LEU A 217 -22.50 2.50 3.25
CA LEU A 217 -23.17 2.91 2.00
C LEU A 217 -22.95 1.90 0.87
N GLU A 218 -21.70 1.49 0.62
CA GLU A 218 -21.38 0.54 -0.46
C GLU A 218 -22.20 -0.76 -0.38
N PRO A 219 -22.12 -1.56 0.69
CA PRO A 219 -22.89 -2.80 0.73
C PRO A 219 -24.41 -2.62 0.86
N MET A 220 -24.89 -1.49 1.36
CA MET A 220 -26.34 -1.22 1.40
C MET A 220 -26.89 -0.93 0.00
N VAL A 221 -26.16 -0.25 -0.86
CA VAL A 221 -26.50 -0.13 -2.29
C VAL A 221 -26.49 -1.51 -2.97
N LEU A 222 -25.46 -2.32 -2.71
CA LEU A 222 -25.39 -3.68 -3.27
C LEU A 222 -26.54 -4.56 -2.78
N LEU A 223 -26.95 -4.44 -1.51
CA LEU A 223 -28.08 -5.17 -0.95
C LEU A 223 -29.39 -4.70 -1.58
N TYR A 224 -29.58 -3.40 -1.79
CA TYR A 224 -30.71 -2.86 -2.55
C TYR A 224 -30.79 -3.46 -3.95
N ARG A 225 -29.68 -3.44 -4.69
CA ARG A 225 -29.65 -3.96 -6.05
C ARG A 225 -29.93 -5.47 -6.12
N LEU A 226 -29.44 -6.22 -5.13
CA LEU A 226 -29.65 -7.66 -5.03
C LEU A 226 -31.11 -8.01 -4.68
N THR A 227 -31.76 -7.21 -3.82
CA THR A 227 -33.08 -7.55 -3.25
C THR A 227 -34.25 -6.76 -3.83
N GLY A 228 -34.02 -5.55 -4.32
CA GLY A 228 -35.02 -4.60 -4.75
C GLY A 228 -35.82 -3.94 -3.61
N GLU A 229 -35.34 -4.06 -2.36
CA GLU A 229 -36.05 -3.56 -1.20
C GLU A 229 -35.76 -2.09 -0.93
N GLN A 230 -36.72 -1.23 -1.20
CA GLN A 230 -36.61 0.23 -1.22
C GLN A 230 -36.04 0.84 0.07
N ARG A 231 -36.31 0.24 1.24
CA ARG A 231 -35.78 0.73 2.51
C ARG A 231 -34.25 0.78 2.59
N TYR A 232 -33.55 -0.07 1.83
CA TYR A 232 -32.07 -0.04 1.79
C TYR A 232 -31.57 1.16 0.98
N LEU A 233 -32.27 1.52 -0.09
CA LEU A 233 -31.95 2.75 -0.83
C LEU A 233 -32.27 4.00 -0.02
N GLU A 234 -33.41 4.04 0.67
CA GLU A 234 -33.79 5.13 1.58
C GLU A 234 -32.74 5.34 2.70
N PHE A 235 -32.16 4.24 3.17
CA PHE A 235 -31.05 4.30 4.12
C PHE A 235 -29.78 4.87 3.50
N CYS A 236 -29.48 4.56 2.26
CA CYS A 236 -28.36 5.19 1.52
C CYS A 236 -28.60 6.70 1.35
N ASP A 237 -29.82 7.11 1.00
CA ASP A 237 -30.22 8.53 0.94
C ASP A 237 -30.01 9.24 2.27
N TYR A 238 -30.35 8.56 3.38
CA TYR A 238 -30.12 9.08 4.73
C TYR A 238 -28.63 9.30 4.99
N ILE A 239 -27.75 8.35 4.63
CA ILE A 239 -26.30 8.49 4.81
C ILE A 239 -25.78 9.74 4.09
N LEU A 240 -26.17 9.95 2.81
CA LEU A 240 -25.74 11.11 2.05
C LEU A 240 -26.21 12.44 2.71
N ARG A 241 -27.42 12.46 3.24
CA ARG A 241 -27.92 13.64 4.00
C ARG A 241 -27.18 13.83 5.31
N ALA A 242 -26.89 12.75 6.03
CA ALA A 242 -26.18 12.77 7.32
C ALA A 242 -24.77 13.36 7.16
N TRP A 243 -24.07 13.07 6.05
CA TRP A 243 -22.77 13.69 5.78
C TRP A 243 -22.82 15.21 5.75
N GLU A 244 -23.91 15.78 5.29
CA GLU A 244 -24.06 17.24 5.11
C GLU A 244 -24.64 17.94 6.36
N GLN A 245 -24.93 17.22 7.45
CA GLN A 245 -25.35 17.81 8.73
C GLN A 245 -24.17 18.53 9.43
N PRO A 246 -24.42 19.45 10.38
CA PRO A 246 -23.36 20.22 11.04
C PRO A 246 -22.25 19.38 11.66
N ASN A 247 -22.55 18.20 12.17
CA ASN A 247 -21.60 17.24 12.77
C ASN A 247 -21.06 16.22 11.77
N GLY A 248 -21.50 16.27 10.49
CA GLY A 248 -21.08 15.33 9.45
C GLY A 248 -19.77 15.73 8.77
N PRO A 249 -19.11 14.80 8.05
CA PRO A 249 -17.81 14.98 7.40
C PRO A 249 -17.84 15.88 6.17
N LYS A 250 -19.01 16.32 5.69
CA LYS A 250 -19.17 17.19 4.51
C LYS A 250 -18.56 16.62 3.23
N VAL A 251 -18.76 15.33 2.96
CA VAL A 251 -18.06 14.62 1.87
C VAL A 251 -18.34 15.24 0.52
N ILE A 252 -19.61 15.31 0.12
CA ILE A 252 -19.98 15.74 -1.24
C ILE A 252 -19.80 17.24 -1.41
N SER A 253 -20.29 18.04 -0.45
CA SER A 253 -20.20 19.51 -0.54
C SER A 253 -18.76 20.00 -0.58
N THR A 254 -17.84 19.41 0.23
CA THR A 254 -16.42 19.78 0.21
C THR A 254 -15.75 19.39 -1.10
N LEU A 255 -16.01 18.18 -1.60
CA LEU A 255 -15.39 17.73 -2.86
C LEU A 255 -15.90 18.48 -4.09
N LEU A 256 -17.13 18.98 -4.07
CA LEU A 256 -17.65 19.82 -5.15
C LEU A 256 -17.17 21.28 -5.07
N SER A 257 -17.07 21.85 -3.86
CA SER A 257 -16.77 23.27 -3.69
C SER A 257 -15.29 23.57 -3.46
N VAL A 258 -14.61 22.79 -2.61
CA VAL A 258 -13.20 22.98 -2.23
C VAL A 258 -12.27 22.12 -3.07
N LYS A 259 -12.74 20.93 -3.50
CA LYS A 259 -12.02 19.94 -4.34
C LYS A 259 -10.75 19.38 -3.67
N ARG A 260 -10.76 19.27 -2.35
CA ARG A 260 -9.61 18.81 -1.56
C ARG A 260 -10.04 17.70 -0.61
N VAL A 261 -9.33 16.55 -0.65
CA VAL A 261 -9.61 15.39 0.22
C VAL A 261 -9.19 15.60 1.67
N ASP A 262 -8.11 16.35 1.93
CA ASP A 262 -7.63 16.67 3.28
C ASP A 262 -8.58 17.59 4.07
N LYS A 263 -9.57 18.17 3.42
CA LYS A 263 -10.61 19.02 4.04
C LYS A 263 -11.94 18.28 4.27
N VAL A 264 -12.02 17.00 3.92
CA VAL A 264 -13.21 16.18 4.17
C VAL A 264 -13.08 15.51 5.54
N GLY A 265 -14.03 15.79 6.44
CA GLY A 265 -14.00 15.25 7.81
C GLY A 265 -12.70 15.58 8.53
N ASN A 266 -11.95 14.55 8.93
CA ASN A 266 -10.62 14.68 9.53
C ASN A 266 -9.50 14.19 8.60
N GLY A 267 -9.75 14.07 7.31
CA GLY A 267 -8.76 13.65 6.33
C GLY A 267 -8.43 12.15 6.32
N LYS A 268 -9.15 11.32 7.07
CA LYS A 268 -8.87 9.88 7.20
C LYS A 268 -9.03 9.16 5.86
N ALA A 269 -7.93 8.68 5.31
CA ALA A 269 -7.84 8.25 3.92
C ALA A 269 -8.61 6.96 3.60
N TYR A 270 -8.47 5.93 4.44
CA TYR A 270 -9.09 4.63 4.19
C TYR A 270 -10.61 4.70 4.21
N GLU A 271 -11.17 5.30 5.24
CA GLU A 271 -12.62 5.41 5.46
C GLU A 271 -13.24 6.33 4.42
N MET A 272 -12.58 7.44 4.07
CA MET A 272 -13.04 8.34 3.02
C MET A 272 -13.11 7.64 1.65
N LEU A 273 -12.03 6.97 1.23
CA LEU A 273 -12.03 6.21 -0.03
C LEU A 273 -13.09 5.09 -0.01
N SER A 274 -13.34 4.48 1.16
CA SER A 274 -14.43 3.52 1.33
C SER A 274 -15.80 4.16 1.12
N CYS A 275 -16.02 5.36 1.65
CA CYS A 275 -17.25 6.13 1.37
C CYS A 275 -17.39 6.47 -0.12
N LEU A 276 -16.29 6.89 -0.77
CA LEU A 276 -16.30 7.24 -2.19
C LEU A 276 -16.59 6.03 -3.10
N ASN A 277 -16.11 4.83 -2.75
CA ASN A 277 -16.51 3.61 -3.45
C ASN A 277 -18.03 3.36 -3.33
N GLY A 278 -18.61 3.63 -2.17
CA GLY A 278 -20.07 3.60 -1.96
C GLY A 278 -20.81 4.65 -2.80
N VAL A 279 -20.25 5.87 -2.90
CA VAL A 279 -20.80 6.96 -3.75
C VAL A 279 -20.82 6.53 -5.21
N LEU A 280 -19.76 5.88 -5.72
CA LEU A 280 -19.71 5.40 -7.10
C LEU A 280 -20.75 4.30 -7.37
N GLU A 281 -20.96 3.35 -6.43
CA GLU A 281 -22.03 2.36 -6.57
C GLU A 281 -23.43 3.00 -6.50
N TYR A 282 -23.61 4.02 -5.64
CA TYR A 282 -24.85 4.77 -5.58
C TYR A 282 -25.10 5.57 -6.85
N TYR A 283 -24.07 6.29 -7.39
CA TYR A 283 -24.14 6.96 -8.69
C TYR A 283 -24.52 6.00 -9.81
N ARG A 284 -23.86 4.83 -9.86
CA ARG A 284 -24.13 3.78 -10.84
C ARG A 284 -25.60 3.32 -10.79
N THR A 285 -26.18 3.31 -9.62
CA THR A 285 -27.56 2.87 -9.39
C THR A 285 -28.60 3.92 -9.81
N LEU A 286 -28.33 5.22 -9.60
CA LEU A 286 -29.32 6.29 -9.74
C LEU A 286 -28.98 7.41 -10.74
N GLY A 287 -27.74 7.52 -11.19
CA GLY A 287 -27.31 8.44 -12.23
C GLY A 287 -27.09 9.90 -11.80
N ASP A 288 -26.99 10.24 -10.50
CA ASP A 288 -26.70 11.62 -10.08
C ASP A 288 -25.25 12.01 -10.41
N HIS A 289 -25.06 12.74 -11.51
CA HIS A 289 -23.74 13.12 -12.01
C HIS A 289 -22.90 13.98 -11.03
N ARG A 290 -23.52 14.69 -10.09
CA ARG A 290 -22.77 15.45 -9.06
C ARG A 290 -21.93 14.55 -8.18
N LEU A 291 -22.39 13.31 -7.97
CA LEU A 291 -21.66 12.32 -7.18
C LEU A 291 -20.40 11.82 -7.92
N LEU A 292 -20.52 11.60 -9.23
CA LEU A 292 -19.35 11.28 -10.06
C LEU A 292 -18.37 12.46 -10.09
N GLU A 293 -18.87 13.69 -10.24
CA GLU A 293 -18.02 14.89 -10.22
C GLU A 293 -17.24 15.02 -8.90
N ALA A 294 -17.89 14.79 -7.76
CA ALA A 294 -17.23 14.80 -6.45
C ALA A 294 -16.12 13.74 -6.38
N CYS A 295 -16.37 12.53 -6.88
CA CYS A 295 -15.36 11.46 -6.93
C CYS A 295 -14.20 11.81 -7.89
N LEU A 296 -14.47 12.41 -9.05
CA LEU A 296 -13.43 12.83 -9.98
C LEU A 296 -12.56 13.97 -9.41
N ASN A 297 -13.16 14.91 -8.68
CA ASN A 297 -12.42 15.96 -7.98
C ASN A 297 -11.53 15.38 -6.88
N ALA A 298 -12.01 14.39 -6.10
CA ALA A 298 -11.20 13.69 -5.11
C ALA A 298 -10.03 12.94 -5.75
N TRP A 299 -10.28 12.23 -6.84
CA TRP A 299 -9.26 11.52 -7.59
C TRP A 299 -8.18 12.46 -8.12
N GLN A 300 -8.57 13.58 -8.70
CA GLN A 300 -7.65 14.55 -9.28
C GLN A 300 -6.76 15.16 -8.19
N ASP A 301 -7.35 15.56 -7.04
CA ASP A 301 -6.61 16.11 -5.92
C ASP A 301 -5.58 15.12 -5.34
N ILE A 302 -5.94 13.83 -5.24
CA ILE A 302 -5.02 12.79 -4.78
C ILE A 302 -3.86 12.63 -5.78
N VAL A 303 -4.15 12.54 -7.08
CA VAL A 303 -3.13 12.32 -8.11
C VAL A 303 -2.16 13.49 -8.22
N ASP A 304 -2.66 14.71 -8.15
CA ASP A 304 -1.86 15.91 -8.34
C ASP A 304 -1.00 16.26 -7.12
N ASN A 305 -1.51 15.99 -5.90
CA ASN A 305 -0.94 16.59 -4.70
C ASN A 305 -0.50 15.58 -3.62
N ARG A 306 -0.95 14.30 -3.65
CA ARG A 306 -0.81 13.36 -2.52
C ARG A 306 -0.32 11.98 -2.91
N LEU A 307 0.14 11.81 -4.16
CA LEU A 307 0.52 10.50 -4.66
C LEU A 307 2.04 10.31 -4.66
N TYR A 308 2.49 9.33 -3.91
CA TYR A 308 3.89 8.87 -3.95
C TYR A 308 4.24 8.23 -5.29
N LEU A 309 5.52 8.13 -5.61
CA LEU A 309 5.98 7.45 -6.83
C LEU A 309 5.44 6.03 -6.97
N THR A 310 5.30 5.32 -5.85
CA THR A 310 4.82 3.94 -5.79
C THR A 310 3.31 3.79 -5.97
N GLY A 311 2.56 4.89 -5.94
CA GLY A 311 1.10 4.87 -5.96
C GLY A 311 0.46 4.79 -4.57
N ALA A 312 1.23 4.87 -3.48
CA ALA A 312 0.68 5.17 -2.15
C ALA A 312 0.12 6.59 -2.13
N SER A 313 -0.90 6.85 -1.31
CA SER A 313 -1.57 8.16 -1.29
C SER A 313 -1.73 8.76 0.11
N SER A 314 -1.13 8.16 1.15
CA SER A 314 -1.28 8.63 2.54
C SER A 314 -0.06 8.33 3.40
N TYR A 315 0.11 9.11 4.47
CA TYR A 315 0.94 8.72 5.61
C TYR A 315 0.19 9.01 6.93
N GLY A 316 0.56 8.32 8.02
CA GLY A 316 -0.20 8.39 9.26
C GLY A 316 -1.70 8.10 9.07
N GLU A 317 -2.05 7.36 8.00
CA GLU A 317 -3.42 6.99 7.61
C GLU A 317 -4.31 8.18 7.17
N LEU A 318 -3.73 9.36 6.94
CA LEU A 318 -4.43 10.59 6.61
C LEU A 318 -4.02 11.11 5.22
N PHE A 319 -4.90 11.90 4.62
CA PHE A 319 -4.52 12.85 3.58
C PHE A 319 -4.06 14.14 4.25
N HIS A 320 -2.86 14.58 3.92
CA HIS A 320 -2.25 15.79 4.45
C HIS A 320 -2.27 16.95 3.46
N ASP A 321 -1.61 18.05 3.77
CA ASP A 321 -1.46 19.18 2.86
C ASP A 321 -0.73 18.80 1.57
N ASP A 322 -0.79 19.67 0.56
CA ASP A 322 -0.25 19.41 -0.77
C ASP A 322 1.26 19.16 -0.68
N PHE A 323 1.73 18.09 -1.36
CA PHE A 323 3.13 17.67 -1.44
C PHE A 323 3.79 17.34 -0.10
N ASP A 324 3.03 17.20 0.97
CA ASP A 324 3.53 16.71 2.25
C ASP A 324 3.65 15.18 2.18
N LEU A 325 4.76 14.70 1.61
CA LEU A 325 5.03 13.30 1.27
C LEU A 325 6.36 12.82 1.88
N PRO A 326 6.43 12.61 3.20
CA PRO A 326 7.62 12.08 3.86
C PRO A 326 7.92 10.65 3.40
N ASN A 327 9.18 10.21 3.50
CA ASN A 327 9.58 8.85 3.11
C ASN A 327 9.19 7.80 4.17
N VAL A 328 9.09 8.22 5.41
CA VAL A 328 8.82 7.40 6.60
C VAL A 328 7.77 8.08 7.48
N GLY A 329 7.31 7.42 8.53
CA GLY A 329 6.27 7.95 9.39
C GLY A 329 4.90 7.34 9.11
N ASN A 330 4.84 6.02 9.00
CA ASN A 330 3.61 5.27 8.68
C ASN A 330 3.09 5.55 7.25
N VAL A 331 4.00 5.61 6.29
CA VAL A 331 3.68 5.83 4.87
C VAL A 331 3.11 4.58 4.23
N GLY A 332 2.15 4.75 3.33
CA GLY A 332 1.67 3.69 2.44
C GLY A 332 0.90 2.58 3.16
N GLU A 333 -0.11 2.94 3.96
CA GLU A 333 -1.04 1.97 4.56
C GLU A 333 -1.64 1.06 3.49
N THR A 334 -1.54 -0.25 3.68
CA THR A 334 -2.06 -1.22 2.70
C THR A 334 -3.58 -1.15 2.54
N CYS A 335 -4.33 -0.79 3.60
CA CYS A 335 -5.79 -0.60 3.47
C CYS A 335 -6.14 0.56 2.55
N VAL A 336 -5.44 1.69 2.66
CA VAL A 336 -5.59 2.84 1.75
C VAL A 336 -5.20 2.43 0.33
N THR A 337 -4.08 1.74 0.16
CA THR A 337 -3.60 1.22 -1.14
C THR A 337 -4.66 0.38 -1.86
N VAL A 338 -5.29 -0.56 -1.14
CA VAL A 338 -6.35 -1.41 -1.71
C VAL A 338 -7.61 -0.61 -2.04
N THR A 339 -7.99 0.34 -1.19
CA THR A 339 -9.21 1.13 -1.42
C THR A 339 -9.02 2.14 -2.55
N TRP A 340 -7.79 2.67 -2.70
CA TRP A 340 -7.39 3.47 -3.86
C TRP A 340 -7.41 2.65 -5.16
N LEU A 341 -6.92 1.42 -5.13
CA LEU A 341 -7.05 0.49 -6.26
C LEU A 341 -8.52 0.26 -6.62
N GLN A 342 -9.39 -0.03 -5.64
CA GLN A 342 -10.83 -0.21 -5.88
C GLN A 342 -11.47 1.05 -6.48
N PHE A 343 -11.10 2.23 -5.98
CA PHE A 343 -11.61 3.51 -6.47
C PHE A 343 -11.23 3.75 -7.92
N ASN A 344 -9.97 3.50 -8.31
CA ASN A 344 -9.54 3.56 -9.70
C ASN A 344 -10.25 2.52 -10.58
N ALA A 345 -10.45 1.30 -10.09
CA ALA A 345 -11.16 0.26 -10.81
C ALA A 345 -12.64 0.66 -11.07
N GLN A 346 -13.32 1.22 -10.07
CA GLN A 346 -14.69 1.72 -10.24
C GLN A 346 -14.76 2.88 -11.24
N LEU A 347 -13.83 3.84 -11.17
CA LEU A 347 -13.77 4.94 -12.13
C LEU A 347 -13.46 4.44 -13.54
N LEU A 348 -12.53 3.48 -13.70
CA LEU A 348 -12.26 2.83 -14.97
C LEU A 348 -13.53 2.18 -15.57
N ARG A 349 -14.25 1.42 -14.74
CA ARG A 349 -15.51 0.78 -15.14
C ARG A 349 -16.53 1.78 -15.65
N LEU A 350 -16.68 2.90 -14.94
CA LEU A 350 -17.73 3.89 -15.24
C LEU A 350 -17.38 4.85 -16.40
N THR A 351 -16.09 5.11 -16.63
CA THR A 351 -15.65 6.11 -17.61
C THR A 351 -14.98 5.53 -18.85
N GLY A 352 -14.32 4.37 -18.72
CA GLY A 352 -13.53 3.75 -19.77
C GLY A 352 -12.24 4.50 -20.11
N GLU A 353 -11.73 5.37 -19.20
CA GLU A 353 -10.56 6.21 -19.45
C GLU A 353 -9.27 5.54 -18.95
N ALA A 354 -8.25 5.46 -19.80
CA ALA A 354 -6.97 4.81 -19.53
C ALA A 354 -6.20 5.41 -18.34
N ARG A 355 -6.42 6.68 -17.99
CA ARG A 355 -5.75 7.32 -16.84
C ARG A 355 -6.00 6.58 -15.51
N PHE A 356 -7.16 5.94 -15.36
CA PHE A 356 -7.44 5.10 -14.19
C PHE A 356 -6.71 3.76 -14.25
N ALA A 357 -6.57 3.19 -15.45
CA ALA A 357 -5.76 1.98 -15.65
C ALA A 357 -4.25 2.26 -15.44
N ASP A 358 -3.75 3.46 -15.75
CA ASP A 358 -2.38 3.88 -15.43
C ASP A 358 -2.13 3.91 -13.91
N GLN A 359 -3.10 4.40 -13.12
CA GLN A 359 -2.98 4.35 -11.66
C GLN A 359 -3.11 2.93 -11.11
N LEU A 360 -3.95 2.08 -11.72
CA LEU A 360 -4.03 0.65 -11.38
C LEU A 360 -2.67 -0.03 -11.61
N GLU A 361 -2.05 0.15 -12.77
CA GLU A 361 -0.71 -0.39 -13.04
C GLU A 361 0.31 0.11 -12.03
N ARG A 362 0.36 1.43 -11.79
CA ARG A 362 1.29 2.05 -10.86
C ARG A 362 1.17 1.47 -9.45
N VAL A 363 -0.05 1.40 -8.90
CA VAL A 363 -0.27 0.93 -7.54
C VAL A 363 -0.05 -0.57 -7.41
N ILE A 364 -0.42 -1.37 -8.43
CA ILE A 364 -0.24 -2.82 -8.42
C ILE A 364 1.25 -3.18 -8.45
N LEU A 365 1.97 -2.72 -9.47
CA LEU A 365 3.36 -3.11 -9.73
C LEU A 365 4.34 -2.57 -8.67
N ASN A 366 3.94 -1.59 -7.87
CA ASN A 366 4.79 -1.01 -6.86
C ASN A 366 4.20 -1.18 -5.46
N GLN A 367 3.25 -0.33 -5.04
CA GLN A 367 2.82 -0.27 -3.65
C GLN A 367 2.14 -1.55 -3.16
N LEU A 368 1.18 -2.10 -3.92
CA LEU A 368 0.43 -3.28 -3.51
C LEU A 368 1.30 -4.52 -3.47
N MET A 369 2.09 -4.77 -4.53
CA MET A 369 3.03 -5.89 -4.56
C MET A 369 4.17 -5.70 -3.56
N GLY A 370 4.58 -4.44 -3.27
CA GLY A 370 5.52 -4.14 -2.21
C GLY A 370 4.99 -4.44 -0.81
N ALA A 371 3.67 -4.34 -0.60
CA ALA A 371 3.02 -4.70 0.65
C ALA A 371 2.85 -6.22 0.83
N GLN A 372 2.77 -6.97 -0.24
CA GLN A 372 2.74 -8.43 -0.21
C GLN A 372 4.18 -8.97 -0.12
N LYS A 373 4.47 -9.76 0.92
CA LYS A 373 5.72 -10.53 0.89
C LYS A 373 5.71 -11.40 -0.36
N PRO A 374 6.82 -11.48 -1.14
CA PRO A 374 6.83 -12.13 -2.45
C PRO A 374 6.26 -13.56 -2.47
N ASP A 375 6.45 -14.33 -1.40
CA ASP A 375 5.88 -15.67 -1.24
C ASP A 375 4.38 -15.70 -0.87
N GLY A 376 3.73 -14.55 -0.71
CA GLY A 376 2.32 -14.39 -0.37
C GLY A 376 1.97 -14.66 1.10
N SER A 377 2.91 -15.11 1.93
CA SER A 377 2.63 -15.59 3.30
C SER A 377 2.33 -14.47 4.31
N ALA A 378 2.79 -13.25 4.04
CA ALA A 378 2.74 -12.11 4.95
C ALA A 378 2.50 -10.79 4.21
N TRP A 379 2.11 -9.76 4.98
CA TRP A 379 1.77 -8.45 4.46
C TRP A 379 2.34 -7.35 5.36
N GLY A 380 2.74 -6.23 4.75
CA GLY A 380 3.10 -5.01 5.48
C GLY A 380 1.85 -4.23 5.86
N TYR A 381 1.86 -3.58 7.03
CA TYR A 381 0.85 -2.59 7.39
C TYR A 381 1.15 -1.28 6.66
N TYR A 382 2.27 -0.66 7.01
CA TYR A 382 2.84 0.48 6.29
C TYR A 382 4.00 0.00 5.43
N VAL A 383 4.07 0.46 4.19
CA VAL A 383 5.17 0.14 3.28
C VAL A 383 5.76 1.45 2.80
N GLU A 384 6.74 1.88 3.53
CA GLU A 384 7.38 3.18 3.44
C GLU A 384 8.27 3.30 2.19
N MET A 385 8.77 4.50 1.92
CA MET A 385 9.64 4.73 0.76
C MET A 385 11.10 4.33 1.03
N GLU A 386 11.45 4.12 2.29
CA GLU A 386 12.75 3.63 2.75
C GLU A 386 12.60 2.91 4.11
N GLY A 387 13.60 2.14 4.51
CA GLY A 387 13.62 1.37 5.75
C GLY A 387 13.48 -0.11 5.54
N ARG A 388 12.75 -0.83 6.39
CA ARG A 388 12.51 -2.28 6.31
C ARG A 388 11.03 -2.56 6.16
N LYS A 389 10.65 -3.48 5.30
CA LYS A 389 9.24 -3.86 5.15
C LYS A 389 8.76 -4.66 6.38
N PRO A 390 7.71 -4.20 7.07
CA PRO A 390 7.25 -4.81 8.32
C PRO A 390 6.26 -5.95 8.04
N TYR A 391 6.71 -7.00 7.37
CA TYR A 391 5.85 -8.13 7.03
C TYR A 391 5.37 -8.90 8.26
N SER A 392 4.06 -9.12 8.34
CA SER A 392 3.40 -9.92 9.36
C SER A 392 2.38 -10.88 8.74
N SER A 393 2.19 -12.03 9.35
CA SER A 393 1.12 -12.99 9.04
C SER A 393 0.01 -13.02 10.08
N ASN A 394 0.21 -12.37 11.25
CA ASN A 394 -0.73 -12.33 12.36
C ASN A 394 -1.77 -11.24 12.15
N LEU A 395 -3.07 -11.60 12.24
CA LEU A 395 -4.19 -10.65 12.10
C LEU A 395 -4.36 -9.73 13.32
N ASP A 396 -3.77 -10.09 14.48
CA ASP A 396 -3.90 -9.29 15.69
C ASP A 396 -3.24 -7.92 15.50
N GLY A 397 -4.01 -6.84 15.66
CA GLY A 397 -3.53 -5.49 15.46
C GLY A 397 -3.34 -5.03 14.01
N HIS A 398 -3.73 -5.84 13.00
CA HIS A 398 -3.38 -5.56 11.60
C HIS A 398 -4.57 -5.71 10.63
N CYS A 399 -5.37 -4.65 10.45
CA CYS A 399 -6.46 -4.61 9.46
C CYS A 399 -5.96 -4.87 8.02
N CYS A 400 -4.74 -4.45 7.70
CA CYS A 400 -4.13 -4.53 6.37
C CYS A 400 -3.89 -5.97 5.90
N LEU A 401 -3.70 -6.92 6.83
CA LEU A 401 -3.44 -8.32 6.52
C LEU A 401 -4.65 -9.08 5.95
N SER A 402 -5.84 -8.52 6.06
CA SER A 402 -7.04 -9.00 5.39
C SER A 402 -7.45 -8.11 4.21
N SER A 403 -7.01 -6.84 4.16
CA SER A 403 -7.27 -5.94 3.04
C SER A 403 -6.36 -6.23 1.85
N GLY A 404 -5.05 -6.39 2.06
CA GLY A 404 -4.08 -6.67 0.98
C GLY A 404 -4.50 -7.80 0.05
N PRO A 405 -4.88 -8.98 0.58
CA PRO A 405 -5.39 -10.09 -0.24
C PRO A 405 -6.59 -9.74 -1.12
N ARG A 406 -7.46 -8.81 -0.70
CA ARG A 406 -8.59 -8.32 -1.51
C ARG A 406 -8.11 -7.57 -2.75
N GLY A 407 -7.11 -6.70 -2.59
CA GLY A 407 -6.54 -5.94 -3.70
C GLY A 407 -5.97 -6.85 -4.79
N ILE A 408 -5.18 -7.85 -4.40
CA ILE A 408 -4.61 -8.84 -5.33
C ILE A 408 -5.72 -9.66 -6.01
N ALA A 409 -6.74 -10.12 -5.27
CA ALA A 409 -7.80 -10.96 -5.82
C ALA A 409 -8.71 -10.22 -6.83
N LEU A 410 -8.73 -8.90 -6.81
CA LEU A 410 -9.50 -8.07 -7.76
C LEU A 410 -8.82 -7.94 -9.12
N ILE A 411 -7.48 -8.08 -9.22
CA ILE A 411 -6.71 -7.77 -10.43
C ILE A 411 -7.23 -8.50 -11.67
N PRO A 412 -7.53 -9.82 -11.65
CA PRO A 412 -8.04 -10.51 -12.83
C PRO A 412 -9.33 -9.93 -13.38
N THR A 413 -10.16 -9.27 -12.57
CA THR A 413 -11.48 -8.76 -13.00
C THR A 413 -11.39 -7.61 -14.00
N PHE A 414 -10.32 -6.83 -13.97
CA PHE A 414 -10.14 -5.65 -14.81
C PHE A 414 -8.89 -5.65 -15.69
N ALA A 415 -8.04 -6.68 -15.61
CA ALA A 415 -6.82 -6.75 -16.41
C ALA A 415 -7.12 -6.76 -17.93
N VAL A 416 -8.09 -7.58 -18.34
CA VAL A 416 -8.65 -7.60 -19.71
C VAL A 416 -10.17 -7.56 -19.57
N THR A 417 -10.79 -6.58 -20.21
CA THR A 417 -12.24 -6.34 -20.12
C THR A 417 -12.90 -6.34 -21.49
N THR A 418 -14.21 -6.21 -21.52
CA THR A 418 -14.99 -5.92 -22.73
C THR A 418 -15.69 -4.58 -22.58
N ASP A 419 -16.08 -4.00 -23.71
CA ASP A 419 -16.96 -2.86 -23.78
C ASP A 419 -17.92 -3.02 -24.99
N PRO A 420 -18.83 -2.08 -25.25
CA PRO A 420 -19.75 -2.18 -26.40
C PRO A 420 -19.06 -2.36 -27.74
N ASP A 421 -17.81 -1.90 -27.90
CA ASP A 421 -17.07 -1.96 -29.15
C ASP A 421 -16.23 -3.24 -29.29
N GLY A 422 -15.85 -3.92 -28.19
CA GLY A 422 -15.02 -5.11 -28.27
C GLY A 422 -14.22 -5.43 -27.01
N VAL A 423 -12.91 -5.65 -27.15
CA VAL A 423 -11.99 -6.06 -26.09
C VAL A 423 -11.09 -4.89 -25.66
N VAL A 424 -10.83 -4.76 -24.38
CA VAL A 424 -9.95 -3.72 -23.79
C VAL A 424 -8.88 -4.36 -22.93
N LEU A 425 -7.61 -4.05 -23.24
CA LEU A 425 -6.45 -4.49 -22.47
C LEU A 425 -6.00 -3.35 -21.54
N ASN A 426 -6.21 -3.53 -20.25
CA ASN A 426 -5.86 -2.54 -19.22
C ASN A 426 -4.49 -2.79 -18.61
N LEU A 427 -4.12 -4.06 -18.39
CA LEU A 427 -2.83 -4.49 -17.84
C LEU A 427 -2.13 -5.46 -18.81
N TYR A 428 -0.81 -5.45 -18.76
CA TYR A 428 0.04 -6.20 -19.69
C TYR A 428 0.84 -7.32 -19.01
N ASP A 429 0.22 -8.05 -18.11
CA ASP A 429 0.79 -9.30 -17.61
C ASP A 429 0.59 -10.42 -18.63
N ALA A 430 1.45 -11.45 -18.64
CA ALA A 430 1.17 -12.65 -19.43
C ALA A 430 -0.17 -13.25 -18.98
N ALA A 431 -1.06 -13.54 -19.93
CA ALA A 431 -2.43 -13.90 -19.60
C ALA A 431 -3.12 -14.72 -20.68
N VAL A 432 -4.11 -15.49 -20.27
CA VAL A 432 -5.09 -16.13 -21.14
C VAL A 432 -6.47 -15.61 -20.79
N ALA A 433 -7.12 -14.88 -21.71
CA ALA A 433 -8.47 -14.37 -21.52
C ALA A 433 -9.48 -15.08 -22.46
N ARG A 434 -10.62 -15.49 -21.92
CA ARG A 434 -11.73 -16.14 -22.64
C ARG A 434 -12.98 -15.32 -22.41
N LEU A 435 -13.30 -14.46 -23.38
CA LEU A 435 -14.28 -13.39 -23.24
C LEU A 435 -15.53 -13.65 -24.09
N SER A 436 -16.59 -12.96 -23.76
CA SER A 436 -17.81 -12.88 -24.54
C SER A 436 -18.14 -11.41 -24.77
N LEU A 437 -18.20 -10.98 -26.03
CA LEU A 437 -18.60 -9.62 -26.36
C LEU A 437 -20.08 -9.38 -26.07
N HIS A 438 -20.54 -8.14 -26.16
CA HIS A 438 -21.95 -7.76 -25.91
C HIS A 438 -22.94 -8.50 -26.84
N ASP A 439 -22.56 -8.84 -28.06
CA ASP A 439 -23.37 -9.63 -29.00
C ASP A 439 -23.20 -11.15 -28.78
N ARG A 440 -22.55 -11.56 -27.65
CA ARG A 440 -22.23 -12.94 -27.27
C ARG A 440 -21.20 -13.62 -28.19
N THR A 441 -20.48 -12.88 -29.01
CA THR A 441 -19.36 -13.42 -29.78
C THR A 441 -18.24 -13.87 -28.83
N PRO A 442 -17.80 -15.15 -28.87
CA PRO A 442 -16.66 -15.59 -28.07
C PRO A 442 -15.35 -15.08 -28.67
N VAL A 443 -14.48 -14.57 -27.81
CA VAL A 443 -13.14 -14.09 -28.17
C VAL A 443 -12.13 -14.65 -27.18
N ALA A 444 -11.02 -15.16 -27.70
CA ALA A 444 -9.86 -15.53 -26.92
C ALA A 444 -8.75 -14.52 -27.15
N VAL A 445 -8.09 -14.11 -26.07
CA VAL A 445 -6.89 -13.26 -26.12
C VAL A 445 -5.81 -13.91 -25.29
N ASP A 446 -4.67 -14.18 -25.91
CA ASP A 446 -3.50 -14.76 -25.24
C ASP A 446 -2.38 -13.72 -25.29
N ILE A 447 -1.87 -13.30 -24.14
CA ILE A 447 -0.80 -12.31 -23.98
C ILE A 447 0.46 -13.03 -23.53
N GLU A 448 1.54 -12.88 -24.28
CA GLU A 448 2.86 -13.44 -24.00
C GLU A 448 3.89 -12.32 -23.89
N GLY A 449 4.82 -12.42 -22.95
CA GLY A 449 5.93 -11.51 -22.73
C GLY A 449 6.31 -11.42 -21.25
N ALA A 450 7.49 -10.85 -21.00
CA ALA A 450 8.04 -10.69 -19.65
C ALA A 450 7.87 -9.23 -19.11
N PHE A 451 6.72 -8.63 -19.41
CA PHE A 451 6.41 -7.29 -18.87
C PHE A 451 6.26 -7.36 -17.34
N PRO A 452 6.78 -6.38 -16.59
CA PRO A 452 7.32 -5.08 -17.00
C PRO A 452 8.84 -5.03 -17.21
N PHE A 453 9.53 -6.16 -17.25
CA PHE A 453 10.99 -6.22 -17.43
C PHE A 453 11.40 -6.16 -18.90
N GLU A 454 10.55 -6.65 -19.80
CA GLU A 454 10.68 -6.52 -21.25
C GLU A 454 9.52 -5.74 -21.85
N GLY A 455 9.82 -4.85 -22.81
CA GLY A 455 8.80 -4.02 -23.45
C GLY A 455 8.03 -4.71 -24.58
N ARG A 456 8.40 -5.95 -24.94
CA ARG A 456 7.78 -6.67 -26.05
C ARG A 456 6.71 -7.63 -25.58
N LEU A 457 5.53 -7.52 -26.21
CA LEU A 457 4.38 -8.37 -25.95
C LEU A 457 3.85 -8.92 -27.27
N ARG A 458 3.41 -10.15 -27.22
CA ARG A 458 2.71 -10.84 -28.30
C ARG A 458 1.29 -11.12 -27.86
N ILE A 459 0.33 -10.53 -28.54
CA ILE A 459 -1.09 -10.63 -28.20
C ILE A 459 -1.79 -11.34 -29.35
N ARG A 460 -2.20 -12.60 -29.11
CA ARG A 460 -3.00 -13.35 -30.07
C ARG A 460 -4.46 -13.08 -29.82
N VAL A 461 -5.19 -12.77 -30.88
CA VAL A 461 -6.63 -12.58 -30.86
C VAL A 461 -7.28 -13.66 -31.74
N ASP A 462 -8.08 -14.52 -31.10
CA ASP A 462 -8.83 -15.58 -31.79
C ASP A 462 -10.33 -15.32 -31.71
N SER A 463 -10.97 -15.23 -32.87
CA SER A 463 -12.42 -15.17 -32.97
C SER A 463 -12.92 -15.95 -34.18
N ALA A 464 -14.08 -16.56 -34.03
CA ALA A 464 -14.80 -17.21 -35.16
C ALA A 464 -15.82 -16.26 -35.81
N SER A 465 -15.96 -15.03 -35.29
CA SER A 465 -16.91 -14.05 -35.82
C SER A 465 -16.39 -13.42 -37.10
N ARG A 466 -17.31 -13.23 -38.05
CA ARG A 466 -17.04 -12.43 -39.27
C ARG A 466 -17.38 -10.95 -39.08
N LYS A 467 -18.03 -10.58 -37.95
CA LYS A 467 -18.34 -9.21 -37.62
C LYS A 467 -17.07 -8.51 -37.10
N PRO A 468 -16.81 -7.30 -37.56
CA PRO A 468 -15.71 -6.52 -37.01
C PRO A 468 -15.99 -6.13 -35.56
N PHE A 469 -14.93 -6.13 -34.73
CA PHE A 469 -14.95 -5.55 -33.40
C PHE A 469 -13.61 -4.87 -33.13
N MET A 470 -13.57 -4.08 -32.09
CA MET A 470 -12.39 -3.32 -31.69
C MET A 470 -11.56 -4.08 -30.65
N VAL A 471 -10.24 -4.02 -30.80
CA VAL A 471 -9.29 -4.34 -29.72
C VAL A 471 -8.61 -3.04 -29.33
N LYS A 472 -8.79 -2.67 -28.06
CA LYS A 472 -8.26 -1.45 -27.45
C LYS A 472 -7.04 -1.81 -26.61
N LEU A 473 -5.89 -1.23 -26.94
CA LEU A 473 -4.62 -1.44 -26.24
C LEU A 473 -4.30 -0.19 -25.43
N ARG A 474 -4.21 -0.29 -24.12
CA ARG A 474 -3.83 0.87 -23.30
C ARG A 474 -2.46 1.41 -23.74
N LYS A 475 -2.38 2.72 -23.91
CA LYS A 475 -1.13 3.43 -24.14
C LYS A 475 -0.67 3.99 -22.78
N PRO A 476 0.35 3.39 -22.13
CA PRO A 476 0.77 3.83 -20.81
C PRO A 476 1.31 5.24 -20.82
N ALA A 477 0.89 6.08 -19.87
CA ALA A 477 1.32 7.48 -19.80
C ALA A 477 2.83 7.65 -19.60
N TRP A 478 3.50 6.68 -18.98
CA TRP A 478 4.96 6.68 -18.81
C TRP A 478 5.74 6.33 -20.07
N CYS A 479 5.09 5.72 -21.09
CA CYS A 479 5.77 5.23 -22.28
C CYS A 479 5.89 6.32 -23.35
N PRO A 480 7.10 6.78 -23.73
CA PRO A 480 7.28 7.85 -24.70
C PRO A 480 6.89 7.43 -26.12
N SER A 481 7.02 6.16 -26.47
CA SER A 481 6.63 5.64 -27.76
C SER A 481 6.17 4.19 -27.69
N THR A 482 5.09 3.89 -28.40
CA THR A 482 4.49 2.57 -28.49
C THR A 482 4.46 2.17 -29.96
N LEU A 483 5.08 1.04 -30.31
CA LEU A 483 5.05 0.48 -31.66
C LEU A 483 4.09 -0.69 -31.68
N VAL A 484 3.16 -0.67 -32.65
CA VAL A 484 2.18 -1.73 -32.85
C VAL A 484 2.40 -2.35 -34.23
N ARG A 485 2.53 -3.67 -34.27
CA ARG A 485 2.49 -4.44 -35.54
C ARG A 485 1.30 -5.38 -35.51
N LEU A 486 0.64 -5.52 -36.65
CA LEU A 486 -0.42 -6.49 -36.83
C LEU A 486 0.03 -7.48 -37.93
N ASN A 487 0.16 -8.76 -37.54
CA ASN A 487 0.67 -9.81 -38.46
C ASN A 487 2.00 -9.41 -39.15
N GLY A 488 2.91 -8.82 -38.37
CA GLY A 488 4.23 -8.34 -38.81
C GLY A 488 4.23 -6.99 -39.54
N THR A 489 3.06 -6.42 -39.86
CA THR A 489 2.96 -5.10 -40.52
C THR A 489 2.78 -3.99 -39.49
N VAL A 490 3.62 -2.96 -39.55
CA VAL A 490 3.51 -1.78 -38.67
C VAL A 490 2.21 -1.05 -38.94
N LEU A 491 1.44 -0.84 -37.87
CA LEU A 491 0.28 0.06 -37.87
C LEU A 491 0.78 1.49 -37.64
N ARG A 492 0.59 2.33 -38.62
CA ARG A 492 0.91 3.76 -38.51
C ARG A 492 -0.29 4.50 -37.91
N ASP A 493 -0.05 5.21 -36.84
CA ASP A 493 -1.01 6.12 -36.19
C ASP A 493 -2.41 5.48 -35.97
N PRO A 494 -2.51 4.35 -35.25
CA PRO A 494 -3.80 3.78 -34.89
C PRO A 494 -4.62 4.82 -34.10
N PRO A 495 -5.95 4.92 -34.33
CA PRO A 495 -6.79 5.84 -33.56
C PRO A 495 -6.60 5.69 -32.07
N GLU A 496 -6.55 6.80 -31.34
CA GLU A 496 -6.52 6.83 -29.89
C GLU A 496 -7.89 7.22 -29.33
N ILE A 497 -8.48 6.38 -28.48
CA ILE A 497 -9.78 6.60 -27.84
C ILE A 497 -9.58 6.46 -26.34
N ASN A 498 -9.83 7.53 -25.59
CA ASN A 498 -9.71 7.56 -24.12
C ASN A 498 -8.36 7.01 -23.57
N GLY A 499 -7.26 7.22 -24.32
CA GLY A 499 -5.93 6.73 -23.97
C GLY A 499 -5.64 5.28 -24.41
N TYR A 500 -6.48 4.70 -25.25
CA TYR A 500 -6.27 3.37 -25.86
C TYR A 500 -6.03 3.48 -27.36
N LEU A 501 -5.05 2.76 -27.86
CA LEU A 501 -4.86 2.54 -29.28
C LEU A 501 -5.91 1.54 -29.77
N ALA A 502 -6.72 1.93 -30.76
CA ALA A 502 -7.90 1.20 -31.20
C ALA A 502 -7.64 0.51 -32.56
N ILE A 503 -7.88 -0.79 -32.65
CA ILE A 503 -7.73 -1.59 -33.86
C ILE A 503 -9.08 -2.23 -34.20
N THR A 504 -9.78 -1.72 -35.21
CA THR A 504 -11.10 -2.23 -35.64
C THR A 504 -10.97 -3.07 -36.89
N ARG A 505 -11.39 -4.32 -36.82
CA ARG A 505 -11.41 -5.23 -37.96
C ARG A 505 -12.22 -6.50 -37.71
N SER A 506 -12.49 -7.29 -38.79
CA SER A 506 -12.91 -8.68 -38.63
C SER A 506 -11.71 -9.51 -38.25
N TRP A 507 -11.71 -10.01 -37.01
CA TRP A 507 -10.64 -10.81 -36.46
C TRP A 507 -10.79 -12.28 -36.86
N HIS A 508 -9.71 -12.91 -37.30
CA HIS A 508 -9.64 -14.31 -37.64
C HIS A 508 -8.86 -15.09 -36.59
N ARG A 509 -8.78 -16.43 -36.77
CA ARG A 509 -7.95 -17.24 -35.88
C ARG A 509 -6.48 -16.87 -36.00
N HIS A 510 -5.77 -16.83 -34.87
CA HIS A 510 -4.32 -16.64 -34.77
C HIS A 510 -3.81 -15.28 -35.25
N GLU A 511 -4.62 -14.26 -35.27
CA GLU A 511 -4.11 -12.93 -35.58
C GLU A 511 -3.23 -12.43 -34.43
N LEU A 512 -2.06 -11.91 -34.81
CA LEU A 512 -1.00 -11.51 -33.91
C LEU A 512 -0.85 -9.99 -33.89
N ILE A 513 -1.03 -9.39 -32.71
CA ILE A 513 -0.59 -8.04 -32.43
C ILE A 513 0.75 -8.15 -31.70
N GLU A 514 1.79 -7.52 -32.21
CA GLU A 514 3.05 -7.32 -31.53
C GLU A 514 3.06 -5.88 -31.01
N LEU A 515 3.17 -5.75 -29.70
CA LEU A 515 3.19 -4.46 -29.00
C LEU A 515 4.58 -4.28 -28.40
N GLU A 516 5.19 -3.13 -28.68
CA GLU A 516 6.52 -2.81 -28.17
C GLU A 516 6.51 -1.46 -27.48
N PHE A 517 6.74 -1.45 -26.18
CA PHE A 517 6.93 -0.27 -25.36
C PHE A 517 8.41 0.09 -25.27
N THR A 518 8.71 1.36 -25.37
CA THR A 518 10.07 1.83 -25.10
C THR A 518 10.27 1.87 -23.59
N LEU A 519 10.81 0.80 -23.03
CA LEU A 519 11.28 0.75 -21.65
C LEU A 519 12.65 1.44 -21.57
N GLN A 520 12.70 2.50 -20.80
CA GLN A 520 13.93 3.22 -20.55
C GLN A 520 14.01 3.69 -19.10
N PRO A 521 15.22 3.80 -18.55
CA PRO A 521 15.43 4.41 -17.26
C PRO A 521 14.98 5.88 -17.27
N ARG A 522 14.31 6.28 -16.21
CA ARG A 522 13.92 7.67 -15.98
C ARG A 522 14.43 8.11 -14.61
N LEU A 523 15.13 9.23 -14.61
CA LEU A 523 15.61 9.87 -13.39
C LEU A 523 14.58 10.94 -12.99
N ILE A 524 14.11 10.84 -11.75
CA ILE A 524 13.25 11.85 -11.12
C ILE A 524 14.11 12.64 -10.15
N VAL A 525 14.20 13.93 -10.34
CA VAL A 525 14.82 14.85 -9.37
C VAL A 525 13.75 15.19 -8.34
N GLY A 526 14.08 15.01 -7.07
CA GLY A 526 13.18 15.28 -5.98
C GLY A 526 12.94 16.78 -5.78
N ASP A 527 11.74 17.08 -5.33
CA ASP A 527 11.28 18.40 -4.92
C ASP A 527 10.68 18.35 -3.52
N HIS A 528 10.27 19.46 -2.97
CA HIS A 528 9.65 19.55 -1.64
C HIS A 528 10.45 18.75 -0.58
N LEU A 529 9.86 17.79 0.07
CA LEU A 529 10.53 16.94 1.07
C LEU A 529 11.59 16.00 0.47
N GLN A 530 11.65 15.88 -0.86
CA GLN A 530 12.66 15.08 -1.55
C GLN A 530 13.73 15.92 -2.22
N GLU A 531 13.78 17.24 -1.95
CA GLU A 531 14.84 18.13 -2.50
C GLU A 531 16.23 17.59 -2.14
N GLY A 532 17.16 17.64 -3.11
CA GLY A 532 18.50 17.08 -2.97
C GLY A 532 18.60 15.56 -3.10
N LYS A 533 17.55 14.90 -3.56
CA LYS A 533 17.51 13.44 -3.81
C LYS A 533 17.09 13.14 -5.24
N ILE A 534 17.35 11.91 -5.68
CA ILE A 534 16.83 11.37 -6.94
C ILE A 534 16.13 10.05 -6.70
N ALA A 535 15.17 9.75 -7.54
CA ALA A 535 14.60 8.41 -7.68
C ALA A 535 14.76 7.90 -9.10
N LEU A 536 14.83 6.59 -9.26
CA LEU A 536 15.00 5.95 -10.56
C LEU A 536 13.80 5.06 -10.87
N LEU A 537 13.29 5.17 -12.09
CA LEU A 537 12.19 4.39 -12.60
C LEU A 537 12.62 3.66 -13.87
N TYR A 538 12.01 2.50 -14.11
CA TYR A 538 12.17 1.76 -15.36
C TYR A 538 10.79 1.33 -15.88
N GLY A 539 10.36 1.94 -16.99
CA GLY A 539 8.98 1.79 -17.42
C GLY A 539 8.00 2.17 -16.28
N PRO A 540 7.09 1.26 -15.87
CA PRO A 540 6.17 1.48 -14.76
C PRO A 540 6.77 1.22 -13.37
N LEU A 541 7.97 0.61 -13.31
CA LEU A 541 8.60 0.21 -12.05
C LEU A 541 9.28 1.38 -11.36
N VAL A 542 9.05 1.53 -10.08
CA VAL A 542 9.87 2.31 -9.17
C VAL A 542 10.99 1.43 -8.68
N LEU A 543 12.23 1.91 -8.77
CA LEU A 543 13.40 1.16 -8.35
C LEU A 543 13.85 1.62 -6.96
N ALA A 544 14.34 0.68 -6.17
CA ALA A 544 14.90 0.92 -4.86
C ALA A 544 16.26 0.27 -4.71
N ALA A 545 17.20 0.97 -4.08
CA ALA A 545 18.42 0.34 -3.60
C ALA A 545 18.07 -0.64 -2.48
N ASP A 546 18.69 -1.81 -2.47
CA ASP A 546 18.51 -2.84 -1.46
C ASP A 546 19.86 -3.22 -0.84
N GLU A 547 19.91 -3.23 0.50
CA GLU A 547 21.11 -3.58 1.26
C GLU A 547 21.64 -4.97 0.88
N ALA A 548 20.75 -5.94 0.62
CA ALA A 548 21.14 -7.29 0.22
C ALA A 548 21.92 -7.35 -1.10
N LEU A 549 21.74 -6.34 -1.97
CA LEU A 549 22.35 -6.29 -3.30
C LEU A 549 23.68 -5.53 -3.34
N LEU A 550 24.10 -4.89 -2.24
CA LEU A 550 25.31 -4.08 -2.23
C LEU A 550 26.59 -4.90 -2.33
N GLY A 551 26.57 -6.18 -1.91
CA GLY A 551 27.72 -7.09 -2.02
C GLY A 551 28.89 -6.73 -1.11
N PHE A 552 28.69 -5.84 -0.15
CA PHE A 552 29.70 -5.37 0.79
C PHE A 552 29.20 -5.50 2.22
N THR A 553 30.08 -5.91 3.12
CA THR A 553 29.84 -5.88 4.57
C THR A 553 30.29 -4.55 5.16
N ASN A 554 29.67 -4.11 6.25
CA ASN A 554 30.00 -2.88 6.97
C ASN A 554 29.77 -1.58 6.13
N ILE A 555 28.62 -1.49 5.48
CA ILE A 555 28.16 -0.27 4.82
C ILE A 555 27.04 0.33 5.64
N ASN A 556 27.11 1.62 5.91
CA ASN A 556 25.98 2.37 6.37
C ASN A 556 25.04 2.62 5.17
N PHE A 557 23.94 1.90 5.11
CA PHE A 557 23.00 1.95 4.00
C PHE A 557 22.36 3.33 3.83
N THR A 558 22.21 4.11 4.91
CA THR A 558 21.65 5.47 4.84
C THR A 558 22.50 6.40 3.96
N THR A 559 23.80 6.11 3.81
CA THR A 559 24.74 6.91 3.00
C THR A 559 24.84 6.51 1.55
N VAL A 560 24.08 5.49 1.12
CA VAL A 560 23.99 5.12 -0.30
C VAL A 560 23.34 6.26 -1.06
N GLY A 561 24.03 6.80 -2.06
CA GLY A 561 23.58 7.94 -2.84
C GLY A 561 24.28 8.03 -4.19
N VAL A 562 24.17 9.18 -4.84
CA VAL A 562 24.78 9.48 -6.15
C VAL A 562 25.56 10.79 -6.10
N GLU A 563 26.62 10.85 -6.86
CA GLU A 563 27.39 12.10 -6.98
C GLU A 563 26.74 13.02 -8.02
N GLU A 564 26.53 14.30 -7.68
CA GLU A 564 25.87 15.28 -8.56
C GLU A 564 26.52 15.34 -9.94
N LYS A 565 27.85 15.29 -10.02
CA LYS A 565 28.60 15.29 -11.27
C LYS A 565 28.31 14.09 -12.18
N GLN A 566 27.72 13.03 -11.65
CA GLN A 566 27.39 11.82 -12.42
C GLN A 566 25.96 11.82 -12.99
N LEU A 567 25.08 12.71 -12.51
CA LEU A 567 23.69 12.75 -12.94
C LEU A 567 23.50 12.86 -14.46
N PRO A 568 24.29 13.67 -15.21
CA PRO A 568 24.15 13.75 -16.66
C PRO A 568 24.57 12.49 -17.41
N SER A 569 25.37 11.63 -16.78
CA SER A 569 25.96 10.42 -17.38
C SER A 569 25.77 9.18 -16.49
N LEU A 570 24.65 9.13 -15.76
CA LEU A 570 24.37 7.98 -14.91
C LEU A 570 24.31 6.72 -15.76
N ASP A 571 25.33 5.87 -15.66
CA ASP A 571 25.38 4.59 -16.33
C ASP A 571 24.36 3.64 -15.66
N PHE A 572 23.33 3.27 -16.40
CA PHE A 572 22.22 2.47 -15.93
C PHE A 572 22.22 1.15 -16.70
N THR A 573 22.78 0.14 -16.09
CA THR A 573 22.95 -1.18 -16.72
C THR A 573 21.99 -2.20 -16.12
N PRO A 574 21.06 -2.77 -16.90
CA PRO A 574 20.24 -3.88 -16.45
C PRO A 574 21.08 -5.16 -16.36
N GLU A 575 20.89 -5.90 -15.27
CA GLU A 575 21.52 -7.22 -15.01
C GLU A 575 20.41 -8.19 -14.56
N PRO A 576 20.52 -9.51 -14.86
CA PRO A 576 19.62 -10.48 -14.28
C PRO A 576 19.68 -10.44 -12.74
N ALA A 577 18.53 -10.53 -12.08
CA ALA A 577 18.49 -10.56 -10.63
C ALA A 577 19.19 -11.82 -10.09
N PRO A 578 19.93 -11.70 -8.95
CA PRO A 578 20.53 -12.88 -8.33
C PRO A 578 19.47 -13.91 -7.95
N SER A 579 19.70 -15.19 -8.30
CA SER A 579 18.73 -16.28 -8.13
C SER A 579 18.21 -16.50 -6.69
N GLN A 580 18.92 -15.97 -5.71
CA GLN A 580 18.52 -16.06 -4.29
C GLN A 580 17.45 -15.03 -3.88
N LEU A 581 17.22 -14.01 -4.70
CA LEU A 581 16.36 -12.85 -4.38
C LEU A 581 15.09 -12.77 -5.21
N HIS A 582 15.03 -13.47 -6.34
CA HIS A 582 13.90 -13.35 -7.26
C HIS A 582 12.95 -14.55 -7.20
N LEU A 583 11.67 -14.25 -7.30
CA LEU A 583 10.61 -15.23 -7.48
C LEU A 583 10.15 -15.33 -8.93
N TRP A 584 10.57 -14.38 -9.76
CA TRP A 584 10.27 -14.31 -11.16
C TRP A 584 11.55 -14.40 -11.99
N PRO A 585 11.68 -15.39 -12.93
CA PRO A 585 12.94 -15.66 -13.63
C PRO A 585 13.48 -14.50 -14.47
N GLU A 586 12.60 -13.66 -14.99
CA GLU A 586 12.91 -12.51 -15.84
C GLU A 586 13.18 -11.22 -15.08
N GLU A 587 13.15 -11.26 -13.75
CA GLU A 587 13.40 -10.07 -12.94
C GLU A 587 14.79 -9.49 -13.16
N LEU A 588 14.86 -8.17 -13.24
CA LEU A 588 16.10 -7.43 -13.45
C LEU A 588 16.49 -6.62 -12.22
N VAL A 589 17.78 -6.53 -11.99
CA VAL A 589 18.38 -5.48 -11.16
C VAL A 589 19.08 -4.47 -12.06
N PHE A 590 19.22 -3.26 -11.57
CA PHE A 590 19.81 -2.17 -12.32
C PHE A 590 21.02 -1.64 -11.57
N ARG A 591 22.19 -1.75 -12.20
CA ARG A 591 23.41 -1.25 -11.61
C ARG A 591 23.63 0.22 -12.01
N ILE A 592 23.94 1.03 -11.02
CA ILE A 592 24.39 2.41 -11.21
C ILE A 592 25.74 2.63 -10.52
N ASN A 593 26.49 3.59 -11.00
CA ASN A 593 27.68 4.09 -10.30
C ASN A 593 27.20 5.04 -9.17
N GLY A 594 27.15 4.53 -7.97
CA GLY A 594 26.75 5.28 -6.79
C GLY A 594 27.93 5.60 -5.87
N ILE A 595 27.63 6.31 -4.80
CA ILE A 595 28.54 6.58 -3.70
C ILE A 595 28.02 5.83 -2.50
N VAL A 596 28.89 5.07 -1.85
CA VAL A 596 28.59 4.40 -0.60
C VAL A 596 29.67 4.74 0.42
N ARG A 597 29.26 5.16 1.60
CA ARG A 597 30.12 5.40 2.74
C ARG A 597 30.31 4.10 3.52
N ARG A 598 31.54 3.76 3.92
CA ARG A 598 31.80 2.62 4.80
C ARG A 598 31.42 2.98 6.25
N SER A 599 30.81 2.01 6.94
CA SER A 599 30.42 2.15 8.34
C SER A 599 31.60 2.18 9.32
N THR A 600 32.75 1.64 8.93
CA THR A 600 33.95 1.59 9.78
C THR A 600 35.17 2.13 9.04
N GLY A 601 35.82 3.12 9.63
CA GLY A 601 37.08 3.69 9.12
C GLY A 601 36.96 5.17 8.65
N PRO A 602 38.12 5.83 8.36
CA PRO A 602 38.10 7.18 7.89
C PRO A 602 37.30 7.28 6.58
N LEU A 603 36.44 8.29 6.51
CA LEU A 603 35.69 8.66 5.33
C LEU A 603 36.58 8.59 4.09
N LEU A 604 36.42 7.55 3.29
CA LEU A 604 36.88 7.57 1.91
C LEU A 604 35.91 8.49 1.16
N ALA A 605 36.18 9.76 1.17
CA ALA A 605 35.49 10.75 0.36
C ALA A 605 35.47 10.24 -1.09
N GLY A 606 34.31 9.88 -1.62
CA GLY A 606 34.11 9.59 -3.04
C GLY A 606 34.47 8.19 -3.51
N ALA A 607 34.45 7.16 -2.68
CA ALA A 607 34.52 5.78 -3.19
C ALA A 607 33.30 5.48 -4.06
N ARG A 608 33.53 5.42 -5.37
CA ARG A 608 32.51 5.02 -6.36
C ARG A 608 32.34 3.52 -6.28
N LEU A 609 31.15 3.09 -5.93
CA LEU A 609 30.83 1.68 -5.82
C LEU A 609 29.56 1.37 -6.64
N PRO A 610 29.46 0.19 -7.22
CA PRO A 610 28.22 -0.20 -7.89
C PRO A 610 27.10 -0.30 -6.85
N VAL A 611 26.03 0.49 -7.06
CA VAL A 611 24.78 0.36 -6.32
C VAL A 611 23.78 -0.37 -7.20
N ARG A 612 23.18 -1.41 -6.67
CA ARG A 612 22.16 -2.19 -7.36
C ARG A 612 20.78 -1.83 -6.84
N LEU A 613 19.89 -1.63 -7.79
CA LEU A 613 18.49 -1.31 -7.56
C LEU A 613 17.64 -2.45 -8.09
N ILE A 614 16.59 -2.76 -7.38
CA ILE A 614 15.57 -3.74 -7.78
C ILE A 614 14.20 -3.08 -7.78
N ALA A 615 13.21 -3.70 -8.39
CA ALA A 615 11.83 -3.23 -8.29
C ALA A 615 11.43 -3.03 -6.82
N PHE A 616 10.86 -1.88 -6.48
CA PHE A 616 10.41 -1.58 -5.12
C PHE A 616 9.51 -2.69 -4.55
N ALA A 617 8.71 -3.32 -5.39
CA ALA A 617 7.87 -4.45 -5.00
C ALA A 617 8.65 -5.54 -4.25
N ASP A 618 9.86 -5.85 -4.68
CA ASP A 618 10.70 -6.90 -4.13
C ASP A 618 11.85 -6.42 -3.24
N ALA A 619 12.17 -5.12 -3.28
CA ALA A 619 13.17 -4.53 -2.41
C ALA A 619 12.81 -4.75 -0.93
N GLY A 620 13.78 -5.08 -0.09
CA GLY A 620 13.61 -5.37 1.33
C GLY A 620 12.88 -6.69 1.64
N ALA A 621 12.60 -7.53 0.63
CA ALA A 621 11.84 -8.78 0.81
C ALA A 621 12.55 -9.80 1.73
N SER A 622 13.87 -9.75 1.82
CA SER A 622 14.69 -10.55 2.72
C SER A 622 14.83 -9.98 4.14
N GLY A 623 14.13 -8.90 4.47
CA GLY A 623 14.22 -8.21 5.77
C GLY A 623 15.38 -7.20 5.84
N THR A 624 15.99 -6.88 4.71
CA THR A 624 17.06 -5.88 4.57
C THR A 624 16.50 -4.47 4.44
N GLU A 625 17.36 -3.47 4.60
CA GLU A 625 17.00 -2.08 4.34
C GLU A 625 16.93 -1.80 2.84
N TYR A 626 16.03 -0.90 2.48
CA TYR A 626 15.87 -0.40 1.11
C TYR A 626 15.55 1.08 1.11
N LYS A 627 15.78 1.76 -0.02
CA LYS A 627 15.33 3.13 -0.24
C LYS A 627 15.09 3.43 -1.71
N ILE A 628 14.07 4.23 -1.99
CA ILE A 628 13.75 4.75 -3.31
C ILE A 628 14.56 6.02 -3.60
N TRP A 629 14.56 6.96 -2.66
CA TRP A 629 15.16 8.26 -2.83
C TRP A 629 16.64 8.25 -2.43
N LEU A 630 17.51 8.42 -3.40
CA LEU A 630 18.96 8.44 -3.21
C LEU A 630 19.44 9.89 -3.07
N PRO A 631 20.13 10.25 -1.99
CA PRO A 631 20.67 11.60 -1.82
C PRO A 631 21.71 11.92 -2.89
N ILE A 632 21.72 13.19 -3.33
CA ILE A 632 22.70 13.73 -4.27
C ILE A 632 23.84 14.34 -3.48
N GLY A 633 25.06 14.02 -3.86
CA GLY A 633 26.27 14.61 -3.30
C GLY A 633 26.75 13.94 -2.01
N LEU A 634 27.89 14.42 -1.52
CA LEU A 634 28.49 14.00 -0.25
C LEU A 634 27.85 14.82 0.86
N ILE A 635 27.57 14.19 2.00
CA ILE A 635 27.31 14.90 3.25
C ILE A 635 28.60 15.65 3.61
N THR A 636 28.60 16.96 3.38
CA THR A 636 29.82 17.82 3.46
C THR A 636 30.31 18.03 4.89
N THR A 637 29.48 17.76 5.90
CA THR A 637 29.84 17.83 7.30
C THR A 637 29.32 16.61 8.02
N PRO A 638 30.11 15.54 8.21
CA PRO A 638 29.62 14.33 8.83
C PRO A 638 29.30 14.59 10.30
N ASN A 639 28.12 14.14 10.73
CA ASN A 639 27.84 13.90 12.13
C ASN A 639 28.87 12.89 12.68
N LEU A 640 29.62 13.28 13.71
CA LEU A 640 30.66 12.43 14.28
C LEU A 640 30.10 11.19 14.98
N PHE A 641 28.80 11.19 15.28
CA PHE A 641 28.05 10.07 15.90
C PHE A 641 27.15 9.34 14.93
N PHE A 642 27.32 9.50 13.66
CA PHE A 642 26.48 8.89 12.63
C PHE A 642 26.44 7.34 12.72
N GLU A 643 27.52 6.72 13.18
CA GLU A 643 27.65 5.26 13.41
C GLU A 643 27.64 4.90 14.89
N ALA A 644 27.11 5.78 15.71
CA ALA A 644 27.13 5.58 17.16
C ALA A 644 26.12 4.52 17.59
N VAL A 645 26.42 3.86 18.70
CA VAL A 645 25.46 3.06 19.43
C VAL A 645 24.47 4.01 20.12
N GLU A 646 23.22 3.88 19.78
CA GLU A 646 22.15 4.69 20.35
C GLU A 646 21.55 4.05 21.59
N SER A 647 21.13 4.85 22.55
CA SER A 647 20.41 4.41 23.73
C SER A 647 19.42 5.46 24.23
N ARG A 648 18.48 5.03 25.03
CA ARG A 648 17.38 5.85 25.55
C ARG A 648 17.10 5.49 26.99
N SER A 649 16.51 6.42 27.72
CA SER A 649 16.11 6.18 29.11
C SER A 649 15.11 5.04 29.28
N ARG A 650 14.24 4.82 28.28
CA ARG A 650 13.20 3.79 28.27
C ARG A 650 13.07 3.17 26.88
N ARG A 651 12.41 2.01 26.84
CA ARG A 651 12.11 1.33 25.58
C ARG A 651 10.99 2.11 24.87
N GLY A 652 11.31 2.77 23.76
CA GLY A 652 10.36 3.42 22.89
C GLY A 652 10.14 2.65 21.60
N ASN A 653 9.25 3.14 20.75
CA ASN A 653 9.10 2.66 19.39
C ASN A 653 10.34 3.01 18.59
N LEU A 654 10.99 1.98 18.03
CA LEU A 654 12.29 2.05 17.35
C LEU A 654 12.11 2.08 15.83
N TYR A 655 11.27 2.98 15.32
CA TYR A 655 11.05 3.07 13.87
C TYR A 655 12.08 3.95 13.15
N ALA A 656 12.94 4.65 13.88
CA ALA A 656 13.94 5.54 13.33
C ALA A 656 15.23 5.54 14.17
N SER A 657 16.33 5.96 13.55
CA SER A 657 17.59 6.30 14.21
C SER A 657 17.58 7.78 14.59
N ILE A 658 18.25 8.13 15.69
CA ILE A 658 18.46 9.55 16.07
C ILE A 658 19.75 10.13 15.49
N THR A 659 20.39 9.44 14.54
CA THR A 659 21.64 9.84 13.91
C THR A 659 21.63 9.69 12.39
N ASP A 660 20.48 9.41 11.79
CA ASP A 660 20.36 9.08 10.36
C ASP A 660 20.40 10.32 9.44
N GLY A 661 20.31 11.51 10.00
CA GLY A 661 20.31 12.78 9.26
C GLY A 661 18.93 13.13 8.73
N ASN A 662 17.87 12.47 9.18
CA ASN A 662 16.50 12.69 8.74
C ASN A 662 15.61 13.29 9.86
N PRO A 663 15.38 14.59 9.90
CA PRO A 663 14.56 15.22 10.94
C PRO A 663 13.06 14.91 10.84
N ALA A 664 12.62 14.24 9.77
CA ALA A 664 11.23 13.81 9.62
C ALA A 664 10.94 12.49 10.35
N THR A 665 11.96 11.77 10.81
CA THR A 665 11.82 10.56 11.61
C THR A 665 12.07 10.86 13.07
N ALA A 666 11.31 10.23 13.97
CA ALA A 666 11.48 10.48 15.39
C ALA A 666 11.36 9.21 16.23
N VAL A 667 12.06 9.24 17.33
CA VAL A 667 12.05 8.20 18.35
C VAL A 667 11.42 8.76 19.63
N CYS A 668 10.42 8.06 20.16
CA CYS A 668 9.77 8.39 21.43
C CYS A 668 10.24 7.45 22.54
N THR A 669 10.30 7.98 23.79
CA THR A 669 10.61 7.20 24.99
C THR A 669 9.37 6.59 25.65
N TYR A 670 8.25 6.58 24.96
CA TYR A 670 6.96 6.09 25.45
C TYR A 670 7.00 4.65 25.97
N ASP A 671 6.52 4.46 27.20
CA ASP A 671 6.33 3.14 27.84
C ASP A 671 5.05 3.05 28.69
N GLY A 672 4.15 4.03 28.57
CA GLY A 672 2.89 4.10 29.33
C GLY A 672 3.05 4.42 30.80
N LYS A 673 4.21 4.96 31.25
CA LYS A 673 4.51 5.30 32.65
C LYS A 673 5.00 6.73 32.78
N THR A 674 4.83 7.29 33.97
CA THR A 674 5.45 8.55 34.35
C THR A 674 6.96 8.42 34.52
N ALA A 675 7.71 9.50 34.25
CA ALA A 675 9.14 9.59 34.49
C ALA A 675 9.50 11.03 34.88
N ASP A 676 10.50 11.17 35.77
CA ASP A 676 11.06 12.47 36.15
C ASP A 676 12.18 12.92 35.23
N GLU A 677 12.78 11.99 34.50
CA GLU A 677 13.88 12.26 33.58
C GLU A 677 13.80 11.32 32.34
N ASP A 678 14.04 11.88 31.19
CA ASP A 678 14.25 11.19 29.91
C ASP A 678 15.54 11.65 29.27
N TRP A 679 16.17 10.78 28.49
CA TRP A 679 17.37 11.10 27.74
C TRP A 679 17.50 10.27 26.46
N PHE A 680 18.19 10.86 25.49
CA PHE A 680 18.63 10.21 24.27
C PHE A 680 20.16 10.31 24.23
N ALA A 681 20.84 9.18 24.01
CA ALA A 681 22.30 9.12 24.05
C ALA A 681 22.86 8.40 22.82
N VAL A 682 24.05 8.81 22.44
CA VAL A 682 24.89 8.21 21.39
C VAL A 682 26.30 7.98 21.93
N ALA A 683 26.92 6.83 21.55
CA ALA A 683 28.27 6.49 21.99
C ALA A 683 29.10 5.93 20.84
N VAL A 684 30.38 6.25 20.85
CA VAL A 684 31.37 5.75 19.87
C VAL A 684 32.47 4.97 20.56
N ALA A 685 33.09 4.03 19.84
CA ALA A 685 34.19 3.22 20.39
C ALA A 685 35.46 4.04 20.61
N GLU A 686 35.76 4.97 19.70
CA GLU A 686 36.95 5.83 19.75
C GLU A 686 36.60 7.26 20.09
N PRO A 687 37.35 7.93 20.98
CA PRO A 687 37.04 9.29 21.39
C PRO A 687 37.10 10.29 20.22
N VAL A 688 36.02 11.07 20.08
CA VAL A 688 35.90 12.15 19.07
C VAL A 688 35.98 13.51 19.73
N THR A 689 36.52 14.49 19.02
CA THR A 689 36.57 15.89 19.49
C THR A 689 35.40 16.64 18.86
N ILE A 690 34.57 17.27 19.69
CA ILE A 690 33.38 18.02 19.28
C ILE A 690 33.50 19.49 19.65
N THR A 691 32.86 20.37 18.86
CA THR A 691 32.71 21.80 19.13
C THR A 691 31.25 22.24 19.12
N ARG A 692 30.35 21.44 18.55
CA ARG A 692 28.94 21.75 18.39
C ARG A 692 28.07 20.49 18.45
N VAL A 693 26.91 20.62 19.08
CA VAL A 693 25.89 19.61 19.16
C VAL A 693 24.59 20.15 18.57
N ILE A 694 23.85 19.32 17.84
CA ILE A 694 22.49 19.60 17.40
C ILE A 694 21.58 18.55 18.00
N PHE A 695 20.51 19.01 18.65
CA PHE A 695 19.37 18.20 19.03
C PHE A 695 18.17 18.66 18.22
N ALA A 696 17.55 17.74 17.45
CA ALA A 696 16.29 17.98 16.80
C ALA A 696 15.17 17.29 17.60
N HIS A 697 14.17 18.08 17.98
CA HIS A 697 12.95 17.57 18.57
C HIS A 697 12.28 16.61 17.60
N GLY A 698 11.65 15.55 18.12
CA GLY A 698 10.92 14.60 17.31
C GLY A 698 9.53 15.08 16.93
N ILE A 699 8.52 14.54 17.58
CA ILE A 699 7.11 14.84 17.34
C ILE A 699 6.43 15.28 18.62
N THR A 700 5.44 16.16 18.46
CA THR A 700 4.54 16.64 19.51
C THR A 700 3.20 15.94 19.40
N LEU A 701 2.81 15.17 20.43
CA LEU A 701 1.55 14.45 20.49
C LEU A 701 0.65 15.04 21.58
N HIS A 702 -0.65 14.80 21.52
CA HIS A 702 -1.60 15.32 22.54
C HIS A 702 -1.25 14.86 23.96
N ASP A 703 -0.61 13.70 24.11
CA ASP A 703 -0.30 13.01 25.35
C ASP A 703 1.21 12.99 25.72
N GLY A 704 2.04 13.84 25.06
CA GLY A 704 3.46 13.99 25.35
C GLY A 704 4.33 14.17 24.11
N GLY A 705 5.60 13.81 24.22
CA GLY A 705 6.58 13.85 23.12
C GLY A 705 7.65 14.94 23.25
N TRP A 706 7.58 15.86 24.20
CA TRP A 706 8.53 16.96 24.39
C TRP A 706 9.14 16.98 25.78
N PHE A 707 10.13 17.85 26.00
CA PHE A 707 10.67 18.13 27.31
C PHE A 707 9.90 19.27 27.99
N ASP A 708 9.49 19.05 29.24
CA ASP A 708 8.91 20.07 30.15
C ASP A 708 10.04 20.96 30.71
N THR A 709 10.05 22.24 30.35
CA THR A 709 11.08 23.20 30.80
C THR A 709 10.74 23.95 32.08
N SER A 710 9.64 23.62 32.74
CA SER A 710 9.24 24.32 33.99
C SER A 710 10.25 24.17 35.13
N ALA A 711 11.08 23.11 35.12
CA ALA A 711 12.15 22.86 36.10
C ALA A 711 13.56 23.09 35.51
N GLY A 712 13.69 23.54 34.28
CA GLY A 712 14.95 23.78 33.58
C GLY A 712 14.93 23.29 32.15
N LYS A 713 15.81 23.83 31.34
CA LYS A 713 15.92 23.43 29.92
C LYS A 713 16.66 22.11 29.77
N PRO A 714 16.45 21.38 28.63
CA PRO A 714 17.21 20.16 28.36
C PRO A 714 18.71 20.43 28.38
N LYS A 715 19.45 19.51 29.02
CA LYS A 715 20.90 19.59 29.17
C LYS A 715 21.61 18.72 28.17
N ILE A 716 22.79 19.17 27.74
CA ILE A 716 23.74 18.39 26.96
C ILE A 716 24.81 17.87 27.93
N GLU A 717 24.97 16.57 27.97
CA GLU A 717 25.96 15.90 28.83
C GLU A 717 26.83 14.95 27.97
N ALA A 718 28.08 14.78 28.42
CA ALA A 718 29.03 13.92 27.73
C ALA A 718 29.86 13.08 28.71
N LYS A 719 30.50 12.04 28.15
CA LYS A 719 31.51 11.22 28.82
C LYS A 719 32.84 11.29 28.09
N SER A 720 33.91 11.49 28.81
CA SER A 720 35.29 11.50 28.28
C SER A 720 35.84 10.08 28.07
N ALA A 721 35.33 9.08 28.81
CA ALA A 721 35.63 7.65 28.71
C ALA A 721 34.37 6.82 28.96
N ALA A 722 34.35 5.56 28.53
CA ALA A 722 33.16 4.70 28.65
C ALA A 722 32.70 4.51 30.11
N ASP A 723 33.62 4.46 31.06
CA ASP A 723 33.38 4.31 32.49
C ASP A 723 33.27 5.64 33.25
N ALA A 724 33.51 6.79 32.60
CA ALA A 724 33.35 8.12 33.18
C ALA A 724 31.90 8.41 33.54
N GLN A 725 31.70 9.32 34.53
CA GLN A 725 30.36 9.88 34.82
C GLN A 725 29.96 10.86 33.73
N TRP A 726 28.62 11.07 33.61
CA TRP A 726 28.08 12.11 32.77
C TRP A 726 28.44 13.50 33.32
N GLU A 727 29.03 14.32 32.50
CA GLU A 727 29.38 15.71 32.80
C GLU A 727 28.49 16.64 31.94
N THR A 728 27.86 17.64 32.59
CA THR A 728 27.03 18.63 31.89
C THR A 728 27.93 19.60 31.14
N LEU A 729 27.77 19.64 29.82
CA LEU A 729 28.42 20.61 28.94
C LEU A 729 27.69 21.97 28.89
N GLY A 730 26.34 21.93 29.07
CA GLY A 730 25.48 23.11 29.07
C GLY A 730 24.02 22.76 28.84
N GLU A 731 23.22 23.81 28.57
CA GLU A 731 21.77 23.67 28.33
C GLU A 731 21.43 24.20 26.91
N LEU A 732 20.36 23.65 26.34
CA LEU A 732 19.79 24.10 25.06
C LEU A 732 19.03 25.42 25.25
N GLN A 733 19.75 26.55 25.22
CA GLN A 733 19.22 27.88 25.50
C GLN A 733 18.04 28.28 24.59
N ASP A 734 18.10 27.87 23.33
CA ASP A 734 17.07 28.19 22.32
C ASP A 734 15.86 27.26 22.36
N TYR A 735 15.89 26.18 23.15
CA TYR A 735 14.72 25.31 23.33
C TYR A 735 13.57 26.13 23.94
N PRO A 736 12.35 26.11 23.37
CA PRO A 736 11.26 26.99 23.83
C PRO A 736 10.81 26.70 25.26
N ALA A 737 10.13 27.66 25.86
CA ALA A 737 9.44 27.44 27.12
C ALA A 737 8.25 26.51 26.87
N THR A 738 8.21 25.40 27.59
CA THR A 738 7.16 24.36 27.55
C THR A 738 6.75 24.00 28.95
N THR A 739 5.61 23.35 29.12
CA THR A 739 5.17 22.76 30.39
C THR A 739 4.89 21.26 30.23
N ALA A 740 4.52 20.61 31.32
CA ALA A 740 4.11 19.19 31.25
C ALA A 740 2.94 18.93 30.28
N THR A 741 2.09 19.94 30.02
CA THR A 741 0.84 19.82 29.26
C THR A 741 0.75 20.76 28.05
N ASP A 742 1.72 21.66 27.87
CA ASP A 742 1.73 22.62 26.77
C ASP A 742 3.10 22.62 26.08
N PRO A 743 3.19 22.21 24.82
CA PRO A 743 4.42 22.24 24.04
C PRO A 743 4.85 23.66 23.61
N GLY A 744 4.03 24.68 23.86
CA GLY A 744 4.32 26.05 23.49
C GLY A 744 4.39 26.26 21.98
N ARG A 745 5.56 26.72 21.47
CA ARG A 745 5.79 26.97 20.04
C ARG A 745 6.69 25.90 19.37
N LEU A 746 6.93 24.80 20.06
CA LEU A 746 7.79 23.74 19.57
C LEU A 746 7.19 23.12 18.30
N LYS A 747 8.03 22.87 17.30
CA LYS A 747 7.63 22.22 16.03
C LYS A 747 8.32 20.89 15.88
N ASP A 748 7.62 19.97 15.22
CA ASP A 748 8.18 18.67 14.87
C ASP A 748 9.42 18.84 13.99
N GLY A 749 10.48 18.08 14.28
CA GLY A 749 11.77 18.19 13.60
C GLY A 749 12.59 19.46 13.92
N GLU A 750 12.13 20.35 14.81
CA GLU A 750 12.82 21.60 15.12
C GLU A 750 14.20 21.35 15.76
N ALA A 751 15.25 21.93 15.16
CA ALA A 751 16.64 21.72 15.56
C ALA A 751 17.17 22.86 16.46
N PHE A 752 17.83 22.47 17.54
CA PHE A 752 18.45 23.36 18.54
C PHE A 752 19.95 23.12 18.56
N THR A 753 20.74 24.19 18.43
CA THR A 753 22.21 24.12 18.35
C THR A 753 22.86 24.53 19.66
N PHE A 754 23.68 23.64 20.23
CA PHE A 754 24.55 23.96 21.34
C PHE A 754 26.00 24.08 20.87
N LYS A 755 26.60 25.25 21.01
CA LYS A 755 28.02 25.46 20.75
C LYS A 755 28.81 25.33 22.04
N LEU A 756 29.81 24.47 22.05
CA LEU A 756 30.68 24.31 23.21
C LEU A 756 31.58 25.53 23.38
N PRO A 757 31.81 26.01 24.61
CA PRO A 757 32.77 27.07 24.89
C PRO A 757 34.19 26.68 24.50
N ASN A 758 34.55 25.43 24.69
CA ASN A 758 35.83 24.82 24.32
C ASN A 758 35.57 23.46 23.67
N ALA A 759 36.43 23.03 22.73
CA ALA A 759 36.37 21.69 22.16
C ALA A 759 36.50 20.64 23.25
N ALA A 760 35.60 19.65 23.25
CA ALA A 760 35.58 18.52 24.17
C ALA A 760 35.93 17.23 23.47
N LYS A 761 36.78 16.40 24.06
CA LYS A 761 37.06 15.04 23.60
C LYS A 761 36.19 14.07 24.36
N ILE A 762 35.27 13.37 23.66
CA ILE A 762 34.21 12.56 24.28
C ILE A 762 34.04 11.20 23.58
N VAL A 763 33.52 10.22 24.27
CA VAL A 763 33.09 8.91 23.75
C VAL A 763 31.58 8.73 23.75
N ALA A 764 30.84 9.55 24.52
CA ALA A 764 29.40 9.50 24.56
C ALA A 764 28.83 10.89 24.76
N LEU A 765 27.62 11.10 24.24
CA LEU A 765 26.86 12.33 24.29
C LEU A 765 25.39 11.99 24.60
N ARG A 766 24.73 12.81 25.42
CA ARG A 766 23.27 12.71 25.60
C ARG A 766 22.60 14.08 25.73
N VAL A 767 21.35 14.13 25.34
CA VAL A 767 20.42 15.18 25.76
C VAL A 767 19.52 14.61 26.84
N VAL A 768 19.31 15.35 27.94
CA VAL A 768 18.55 14.92 29.10
C VAL A 768 17.63 16.03 29.56
N GLY A 769 16.40 15.68 29.95
CA GLY A 769 15.40 16.60 30.47
C GLY A 769 14.19 15.90 31.07
N LYS A 770 13.28 16.67 31.67
CA LYS A 770 12.03 16.14 32.20
C LYS A 770 11.04 15.94 31.04
N PRO A 771 10.45 14.73 30.89
CA PRO A 771 9.46 14.50 29.84
C PRO A 771 8.11 15.14 30.18
N ALA A 772 7.31 15.45 29.14
CA ALA A 772 5.96 15.95 29.25
C ALA A 772 4.91 14.84 29.21
N CYS A 773 3.73 15.10 29.80
CA CYS A 773 2.62 14.14 29.83
C CYS A 773 1.44 14.52 28.93
N GLY A 774 1.43 15.74 28.36
CA GLY A 774 0.30 16.22 27.59
C GLY A 774 -1.01 16.17 28.37
N ASP A 775 -2.07 15.65 27.77
CA ASP A 775 -3.40 15.49 28.38
C ASP A 775 -3.54 14.21 29.23
N ASN A 776 -2.50 13.36 29.30
CA ASN A 776 -2.52 12.10 30.04
C ASN A 776 -1.52 12.09 31.22
N PRO A 777 -1.92 12.45 32.46
CA PRO A 777 -1.02 12.51 33.61
C PRO A 777 -0.52 11.14 34.09
N GLN A 778 -1.00 10.03 33.56
CA GLN A 778 -0.56 8.68 33.92
C GLN A 778 0.75 8.26 33.23
N GLN A 779 1.22 9.06 32.29
CA GLN A 779 2.45 8.81 31.54
C GLN A 779 3.22 10.11 31.32
N ALA A 780 4.49 10.00 30.93
CA ALA A 780 5.28 11.13 30.42
C ALA A 780 6.38 10.58 29.52
N PHE A 781 6.60 11.21 28.38
CA PHE A 781 7.65 10.82 27.44
C PHE A 781 8.11 12.02 26.61
N SER A 782 9.30 11.88 26.01
CA SER A 782 9.88 12.83 25.09
C SER A 782 10.16 12.18 23.74
N SER A 783 10.54 12.97 22.75
CA SER A 783 10.93 12.50 21.42
C SER A 783 12.18 13.19 20.92
N CYS A 784 12.91 12.49 20.05
CA CYS A 784 14.13 12.97 19.40
C CYS A 784 14.12 12.54 17.93
N ALA A 785 14.26 13.49 17.01
CA ALA A 785 14.50 13.19 15.61
C ALA A 785 16.01 12.98 15.37
N GLU A 786 16.87 13.91 15.85
CA GLU A 786 18.30 13.83 15.61
C GLU A 786 19.11 14.26 16.84
N LEU A 787 20.19 13.53 17.11
CA LEU A 787 21.23 13.94 18.05
C LEU A 787 22.60 13.85 17.34
N GLN A 788 23.14 14.98 16.99
CA GLN A 788 24.31 15.10 16.15
C GLN A 788 25.42 15.89 16.83
N ALA A 789 26.68 15.57 16.56
CA ALA A 789 27.81 16.34 17.01
C ALA A 789 28.84 16.59 15.88
N PHE A 790 29.45 17.74 15.92
CA PHE A 790 30.34 18.23 14.88
C PHE A 790 31.62 18.81 15.46
N LYS A 791 32.69 18.75 14.66
CA LYS A 791 33.91 19.51 14.87
C LYS A 791 33.98 20.59 13.81
N ASP A 792 33.62 21.81 14.18
CA ASP A 792 33.81 22.95 13.28
C ASP A 792 35.32 23.25 13.14
N LYS A 793 35.70 23.75 11.97
CA LYS A 793 37.12 24.07 11.64
C LYS A 793 37.66 25.22 12.44
#